data_fed90512783cebe0cfba9985d783c900
#
_entry.id   fed90512783cebe0cfba9985d783c900
#
_cell.length_a   1.000
_cell.length_b   1.000
_cell.length_c   1.000
_cell.angle_alpha   90.00
_cell.angle_beta   90.00
_cell.angle_gamma   90.00
#
_symmetry.space_group_name_H-M   'P 1'
#
loop_
_entity.id
_entity.type
_entity.pdbx_description
1 polymer ?
#
loop_
_entity_poly.entity_id
_entity_poly.type
_entity_poly.pdbx_seq_one_letter_code
_entity_poly.pdbx_strand_id
1 'polypeptide(L)'
;VTLFARWRPKLGINTWLRIGAGVLIVLAFLVHEAEWYPFRFIQQLEAFAYDTRLRLFMPRTLDPRVVILDIDEKSLNAEGRWPWSRNKLATMVRQLFDYYNVRVVGFDVAFPEPDPSSGLSSLEELARGERKNDAEFQAWLERERPKLDYDRIFAEEISKYPVVLGFFLGGKADKAGVLPPPTFLERTLGDPNWEFMHSLATGYSGNIEGLQKQATAAGHLYPALDVDGITRRVPIFMKYGNGFYEALSFAMTRTYLGNVPAKIQVRPPSVGNLASMPWVEIGGIRIPLDERMNALIPYRGAGGVFRYVSATDVIRKTLPVDELKDKIIIVGTSAQGLLDLRATPVREDFPGVEVHANLIGGFLDQRIMHKPGEIIAISVLTILVLGLPLAVLLPRLSPIIATSAIAGVLVLIVGVNLYMWRSHDLVLNVAAPVSMLLVLYLLNMAWGFFMETRTRRLMNGLFGTYVPKELVAEMSRNPEEYSMRGESREMTVLFSDVRDFTSISEGLTAQSLGDMMNTYLTEMTETIQHTRGTIDKYIGDAIMAFWGAPVNDADHAAHGVEAALDMQKRIRGLDPEFAKRGWPPLNIGVGLNCGSMNVGDMGSRFRRAYTVMGDAVNIASRLEGLTKEYGAQILVSEAMVKAAPNFVYREMDLVAVKGRVEGIPIYEPLGKVGEVPEAVVEESYRYEKALGHYRAQRWDEAERLLADLAAASPKTKVYKLLRERTATYRANPPGENWNGVWVFTTK
;
A
#
# COMPACT_ATOMS: atom_id res chain seq x y z
N VAL A 1 17.42 -32.10 1.54
CA VAL A 1 18.12 -31.28 0.50
C VAL A 1 17.36 -31.23 -0.82
N THR A 2 16.19 -31.91 -0.96
CA THR A 2 15.45 -32.07 -2.23
C THR A 2 14.23 -31.16 -2.39
N LEU A 3 13.92 -30.24 -1.48
CA LEU A 3 12.76 -29.33 -1.56
C LEU A 3 13.04 -28.01 -2.28
N PHE A 4 14.29 -27.62 -2.47
CA PHE A 4 14.67 -26.34 -3.12
C PHE A 4 14.93 -26.44 -4.63
N ALA A 5 14.95 -27.63 -5.22
CA ALA A 5 15.27 -27.82 -6.64
C ALA A 5 14.09 -27.59 -7.61
N ARG A 6 12.86 -27.40 -7.12
CA ARG A 6 11.64 -27.21 -7.95
C ARG A 6 11.23 -25.75 -8.21
N TRP A 7 12.01 -24.79 -7.73
CA TRP A 7 11.70 -23.36 -7.85
C TRP A 7 12.71 -22.62 -8.76
N ARG A 8 12.73 -22.93 -10.03
CA ARG A 8 13.31 -22.03 -11.04
C ARG A 8 12.27 -21.74 -12.13
N PRO A 9 11.26 -20.89 -11.89
CA PRO A 9 10.66 -20.19 -13.00
C PRO A 9 11.73 -19.24 -13.56
N LYS A 10 11.97 -19.25 -14.87
CA LYS A 10 12.76 -18.20 -15.54
C LYS A 10 12.07 -16.87 -15.18
N LEU A 11 12.70 -16.08 -14.32
CA LEU A 11 12.18 -14.80 -13.89
C LEU A 11 12.10 -13.91 -15.12
N GLY A 12 10.91 -13.55 -15.56
CA GLY A 12 10.71 -12.63 -16.67
C GLY A 12 11.34 -11.27 -16.34
N ILE A 13 11.72 -10.52 -17.37
CA ILE A 13 12.34 -9.18 -17.27
C ILE A 13 11.58 -8.25 -16.33
N ASN A 14 10.24 -8.33 -16.31
CA ASN A 14 9.36 -7.55 -15.46
C ASN A 14 9.56 -7.81 -13.95
N THR A 15 9.82 -9.05 -13.57
CA THR A 15 10.08 -9.41 -12.15
C THR A 15 11.43 -8.82 -11.71
N TRP A 16 12.45 -8.84 -12.55
CA TRP A 16 13.73 -8.23 -12.26
C TRP A 16 13.64 -6.71 -12.12
N LEU A 17 12.86 -6.04 -12.98
CA LEU A 17 12.61 -4.60 -12.86
C LEU A 17 11.90 -4.24 -11.56
N ARG A 18 10.92 -5.04 -11.13
CA ARG A 18 10.22 -4.85 -9.84
C ARG A 18 11.18 -5.02 -8.66
N ILE A 19 12.02 -6.05 -8.68
CA ILE A 19 13.05 -6.26 -7.65
C ILE A 19 14.01 -5.09 -7.63
N GLY A 20 14.53 -4.65 -8.78
CA GLY A 20 15.43 -3.50 -8.88
C GLY A 20 14.81 -2.22 -8.31
N ALA A 21 13.56 -1.91 -8.67
CA ALA A 21 12.84 -0.77 -8.11
C ALA A 21 12.64 -0.90 -6.59
N GLY A 22 12.32 -2.10 -6.11
CA GLY A 22 12.20 -2.37 -4.67
C GLY A 22 13.51 -2.16 -3.92
N VAL A 23 14.62 -2.63 -4.47
CA VAL A 23 15.96 -2.41 -3.89
C VAL A 23 16.32 -0.92 -3.85
N LEU A 24 16.01 -0.16 -4.91
CA LEU A 24 16.22 1.30 -4.92
C LEU A 24 15.43 2.01 -3.83
N ILE A 25 14.18 1.59 -3.57
CA ILE A 25 13.38 2.12 -2.45
C ILE A 25 14.08 1.82 -1.13
N VAL A 26 14.52 0.58 -0.89
CA VAL A 26 15.22 0.21 0.34
C VAL A 26 16.47 1.07 0.53
N LEU A 27 17.26 1.26 -0.54
CA LEU A 27 18.47 2.11 -0.50
C LEU A 27 18.13 3.58 -0.17
N ALA A 28 17.05 4.13 -0.73
CA ALA A 28 16.61 5.49 -0.41
C ALA A 28 16.27 5.64 1.10
N PHE A 29 15.57 4.66 1.69
CA PHE A 29 15.28 4.68 3.12
C PHE A 29 16.52 4.44 3.99
N LEU A 30 17.51 3.67 3.52
CA LEU A 30 18.79 3.53 4.20
C LEU A 30 19.56 4.86 4.23
N VAL A 31 19.60 5.59 3.11
CA VAL A 31 20.23 6.92 3.03
C VAL A 31 19.56 7.91 3.99
N HIS A 32 18.23 7.83 4.13
CA HIS A 32 17.49 8.63 5.11
C HIS A 32 17.87 8.28 6.54
N GLU A 33 17.84 6.99 6.90
CA GLU A 33 18.06 6.53 8.29
C GLU A 33 19.52 6.65 8.73
N ALA A 34 20.45 6.57 7.78
CA ALA A 34 21.86 6.86 8.02
C ALA A 34 22.15 8.37 8.15
N GLU A 35 21.13 9.23 8.11
CA GLU A 35 21.21 10.69 8.21
C GLU A 35 22.05 11.38 7.10
N TRP A 36 22.38 10.66 6.02
CA TRP A 36 23.11 11.25 4.89
C TRP A 36 22.24 12.23 4.09
N TYR A 37 20.96 11.91 3.93
CA TYR A 37 19.96 12.80 3.35
C TYR A 37 18.60 12.58 4.02
N PRO A 38 18.28 13.30 5.10
CA PRO A 38 17.05 13.11 5.84
C PRO A 38 15.84 13.68 5.08
N PHE A 39 14.82 12.85 4.89
CA PHE A 39 13.56 13.26 4.27
C PHE A 39 12.66 13.95 5.31
N ARG A 40 12.39 15.24 5.13
CA ARG A 40 11.57 16.04 6.05
C ARG A 40 10.22 15.40 6.34
N PHE A 41 9.57 14.84 5.33
CA PHE A 41 8.27 14.17 5.51
C PHE A 41 8.35 12.98 6.48
N ILE A 42 9.40 12.17 6.39
CA ILE A 42 9.57 11.03 7.31
C ILE A 42 9.87 11.51 8.73
N GLN A 43 10.66 12.61 8.88
CA GLN A 43 10.90 13.23 10.19
C GLN A 43 9.58 13.74 10.82
N GLN A 44 8.70 14.35 10.03
CA GLN A 44 7.37 14.78 10.50
C GLN A 44 6.49 13.60 10.91
N LEU A 45 6.50 12.50 10.13
CA LEU A 45 5.79 11.27 10.50
C LEU A 45 6.34 10.65 11.79
N GLU A 46 7.67 10.68 12.00
CA GLU A 46 8.27 10.19 13.24
C GLU A 46 7.87 11.06 14.43
N ALA A 47 7.87 12.40 14.26
CA ALA A 47 7.39 13.33 15.28
C ALA A 47 5.90 13.08 15.62
N PHE A 48 5.06 12.90 14.61
CA PHE A 48 3.65 12.55 14.80
C PHE A 48 3.46 11.20 15.51
N ALA A 49 4.26 10.20 15.16
CA ALA A 49 4.23 8.89 15.81
C ALA A 49 4.69 8.98 17.28
N TYR A 50 5.70 9.80 17.57
CA TYR A 50 6.15 10.11 18.94
C TYR A 50 5.01 10.77 19.74
N ASP A 51 4.44 11.85 19.23
CA ASP A 51 3.37 12.60 19.90
C ASP A 51 2.13 11.73 20.17
N THR A 52 1.79 10.85 19.21
CA THR A 52 0.67 9.93 19.36
C THR A 52 0.92 8.92 20.49
N ARG A 53 2.13 8.32 20.54
CA ARG A 53 2.52 7.39 21.62
C ARG A 53 2.49 8.11 22.97
N LEU A 54 3.06 9.31 23.03
CA LEU A 54 3.07 10.10 24.25
C LEU A 54 1.66 10.35 24.79
N ARG A 55 0.75 10.83 23.93
CA ARG A 55 -0.66 11.08 24.29
C ARG A 55 -1.41 9.83 24.74
N LEU A 56 -1.11 8.67 24.14
CA LEU A 56 -1.74 7.39 24.50
C LEU A 56 -1.28 6.87 25.87
N PHE A 57 0.02 7.04 26.20
CA PHE A 57 0.63 6.40 27.36
C PHE A 57 0.98 7.34 28.50
N MET A 58 0.72 8.66 28.37
CA MET A 58 0.94 9.59 29.48
C MET A 58 0.09 9.21 30.71
N PRO A 59 0.62 9.31 31.95
CA PRO A 59 -0.03 8.82 33.17
C PRO A 59 -1.35 9.48 33.51
N ARG A 60 -1.51 10.78 33.20
CA ARG A 60 -2.68 11.62 33.51
C ARG A 60 -2.99 11.69 35.02
N THR A 61 -1.98 11.49 35.84
CA THR A 61 -2.09 11.52 37.30
C THR A 61 -1.47 12.78 37.86
N LEU A 62 -2.08 13.32 38.91
CA LEU A 62 -1.52 14.48 39.66
C LEU A 62 -0.17 14.09 40.26
N ASP A 63 0.85 14.94 40.09
CA ASP A 63 2.10 14.79 40.83
C ASP A 63 1.95 15.49 42.20
N PRO A 64 2.05 14.74 43.32
CA PRO A 64 1.85 15.31 44.63
C PRO A 64 3.07 16.08 45.15
N ARG A 65 4.23 16.02 44.47
CA ARG A 65 5.51 16.57 44.97
C ARG A 65 5.76 17.98 44.48
N VAL A 66 5.26 18.30 43.28
CA VAL A 66 5.51 19.56 42.58
C VAL A 66 4.26 20.42 42.59
N VAL A 67 4.38 21.68 42.99
CA VAL A 67 3.29 22.65 43.01
C VAL A 67 3.74 23.89 42.24
N ILE A 68 2.87 24.41 41.41
CA ILE A 68 3.07 25.66 40.68
C ILE A 68 2.48 26.79 41.52
N LEU A 69 3.34 27.72 41.97
CA LEU A 69 2.95 28.95 42.59
C LEU A 69 2.70 29.97 41.50
N ASP A 70 1.43 30.25 41.27
CA ASP A 70 0.94 30.92 40.09
C ASP A 70 0.74 32.42 40.36
N ILE A 71 1.40 33.25 39.58
CA ILE A 71 1.13 34.69 39.49
C ILE A 71 -0.06 34.82 38.51
N ASP A 72 -1.24 34.47 38.99
CA ASP A 72 -2.51 34.50 38.28
C ASP A 72 -3.23 35.85 38.35
N GLU A 73 -4.34 36.00 37.64
CA GLU A 73 -5.17 37.24 37.68
C GLU A 73 -5.64 37.59 39.09
N LYS A 74 -5.93 36.58 39.96
CA LYS A 74 -6.30 36.80 41.37
C LYS A 74 -5.13 37.47 42.09
N SER A 75 -3.94 36.99 41.89
CA SER A 75 -2.71 37.55 42.49
C SER A 75 -2.40 38.94 41.98
N LEU A 76 -2.55 39.20 40.67
CA LEU A 76 -2.35 40.54 40.13
C LEU A 76 -3.37 41.56 40.63
N ASN A 77 -4.63 41.17 40.77
CA ASN A 77 -5.68 42.04 41.30
C ASN A 77 -5.45 42.35 42.76
N ALA A 78 -4.95 41.38 43.56
CA ALA A 78 -4.76 41.51 44.99
C ALA A 78 -3.45 42.23 45.37
N GLU A 79 -2.37 42.01 44.63
CA GLU A 79 -1.01 42.40 44.97
C GLU A 79 -0.42 43.46 44.02
N GLY A 80 -1.13 43.82 42.95
CA GLY A 80 -0.71 44.79 41.92
C GLY A 80 -0.03 44.12 40.74
N ARG A 81 0.34 44.98 39.75
CA ARG A 81 0.96 44.53 38.48
C ARG A 81 2.30 43.84 38.68
N TRP A 82 2.57 42.83 37.90
CA TRP A 82 3.88 42.23 37.76
C TRP A 82 4.80 43.10 36.88
N PRO A 83 6.14 43.23 37.14
CA PRO A 83 6.88 42.52 38.20
C PRO A 83 6.66 43.13 39.59
N TRP A 84 6.47 42.28 40.60
CA TRP A 84 6.34 42.77 41.98
C TRP A 84 7.67 43.19 42.56
N SER A 85 7.60 44.16 43.52
CA SER A 85 8.78 44.61 44.25
C SER A 85 9.51 43.45 44.96
N ARG A 86 10.83 43.51 45.02
CA ARG A 86 11.68 42.46 45.58
C ARG A 86 11.40 42.21 47.08
N ASN A 87 11.01 43.23 47.83
CA ASN A 87 10.61 43.07 49.24
C ASN A 87 9.34 42.21 49.39
N LYS A 88 8.40 42.28 48.44
CA LYS A 88 7.22 41.40 48.39
C LYS A 88 7.60 39.96 48.07
N LEU A 89 8.51 39.75 47.09
CA LEU A 89 9.05 38.43 46.79
C LEU A 89 9.82 37.85 47.98
N ALA A 90 10.57 38.65 48.72
CA ALA A 90 11.22 38.26 49.97
C ALA A 90 10.21 37.74 50.99
N THR A 91 9.10 38.47 51.17
CA THR A 91 8.02 38.06 52.09
C THR A 91 7.38 36.73 51.65
N MET A 92 7.13 36.58 50.34
CA MET A 92 6.57 35.35 49.80
C MET A 92 7.53 34.15 50.04
N VAL A 93 8.82 34.30 49.79
CA VAL A 93 9.82 33.26 50.03
C VAL A 93 9.88 32.88 51.50
N ARG A 94 9.94 33.85 52.40
CA ARG A 94 9.92 33.61 53.87
C ARG A 94 8.68 32.83 54.28
N GLN A 95 7.50 33.17 53.76
CA GLN A 95 6.29 32.45 54.13
C GLN A 95 6.25 31.01 53.61
N LEU A 96 6.77 30.79 52.39
CA LEU A 96 6.90 29.43 51.84
C LEU A 96 7.75 28.52 52.71
N PHE A 97 8.88 29.03 53.25
CA PHE A 97 9.74 28.20 54.08
C PHE A 97 9.36 28.20 55.55
N ASP A 98 9.16 29.33 56.18
CA ASP A 98 8.93 29.43 57.62
C ASP A 98 7.51 28.98 58.02
N TYR A 99 6.51 29.27 57.17
CA TYR A 99 5.12 28.95 57.49
C TYR A 99 4.64 27.67 56.85
N TYR A 100 4.93 27.47 55.55
CA TYR A 100 4.47 26.30 54.79
C TYR A 100 5.47 25.14 54.76
N ASN A 101 6.70 25.31 55.25
CA ASN A 101 7.74 24.28 55.31
C ASN A 101 8.00 23.63 53.95
N VAL A 102 8.12 24.39 52.86
CA VAL A 102 8.43 23.89 51.51
C VAL A 102 9.87 23.39 51.47
N ARG A 103 10.17 22.50 50.52
CA ARG A 103 11.52 21.92 50.42
C ARG A 103 12.47 22.70 49.53
N VAL A 104 11.98 23.21 48.39
CA VAL A 104 12.74 24.00 47.41
C VAL A 104 11.80 24.96 46.71
N VAL A 105 12.28 26.17 46.42
CA VAL A 105 11.59 27.16 45.57
C VAL A 105 12.42 27.47 44.36
N GLY A 106 11.87 27.34 43.14
CA GLY A 106 12.48 27.77 41.91
C GLY A 106 11.69 28.90 41.24
N PHE A 107 12.38 29.85 40.70
CA PHE A 107 11.77 30.95 39.94
C PHE A 107 11.92 30.70 38.44
N ASP A 108 10.82 30.49 37.73
CA ASP A 108 10.78 30.52 36.26
C ASP A 108 10.75 31.94 35.73
N VAL A 109 11.63 32.76 36.29
CA VAL A 109 11.80 34.18 36.02
C VAL A 109 13.27 34.56 36.23
N ALA A 110 13.79 35.49 35.39
CA ALA A 110 15.09 36.11 35.56
C ALA A 110 14.96 37.52 36.13
N PHE A 111 15.97 37.95 36.87
CA PHE A 111 16.05 39.31 37.47
C PHE A 111 17.29 40.05 36.99
N PRO A 112 17.31 40.51 35.70
CA PRO A 112 18.50 41.10 35.10
C PRO A 112 18.74 42.55 35.48
N GLU A 113 17.72 43.25 36.02
CA GLU A 113 17.74 44.65 36.35
C GLU A 113 17.40 44.88 37.82
N PRO A 114 17.98 45.97 38.44
CA PRO A 114 17.62 46.39 39.79
C PRO A 114 16.14 46.75 39.92
N ASP A 115 15.59 46.61 41.12
CA ASP A 115 14.19 46.93 41.42
C ASP A 115 14.00 48.45 41.53
N PRO A 116 13.26 49.08 40.58
CA PRO A 116 13.03 50.52 40.63
C PRO A 116 11.92 50.97 41.62
N SER A 117 11.13 49.99 42.13
CA SER A 117 9.85 50.28 42.81
C SER A 117 10.00 50.97 44.17
N SER A 118 11.16 50.89 44.80
CA SER A 118 11.46 51.59 46.04
C SER A 118 11.79 53.08 45.87
N GLY A 119 12.11 53.51 44.65
CA GLY A 119 12.61 54.85 44.35
C GLY A 119 14.05 55.12 44.82
N LEU A 120 14.76 54.10 45.33
CA LEU A 120 16.13 54.24 45.85
C LEU A 120 17.06 54.78 44.76
N SER A 121 16.99 54.29 43.52
CA SER A 121 17.80 54.75 42.40
C SER A 121 17.62 56.25 42.11
N SER A 122 16.37 56.75 42.17
CA SER A 122 16.08 58.20 42.00
C SER A 122 16.60 59.05 43.16
N LEU A 123 16.48 58.54 44.40
CA LEU A 123 17.02 59.19 45.58
C LEU A 123 18.57 59.20 45.53
N GLU A 124 19.21 58.20 45.08
CA GLU A 124 20.67 58.17 44.90
C GLU A 124 21.12 59.07 43.77
N GLU A 125 20.34 59.19 42.68
CA GLU A 125 20.61 60.17 41.63
C GLU A 125 20.55 61.61 42.15
N LEU A 126 19.51 61.95 42.92
CA LEU A 126 19.39 63.19 43.62
C LEU A 126 20.59 63.44 44.57
N ALA A 127 20.99 62.45 45.32
CA ALA A 127 22.12 62.47 46.24
C ALA A 127 23.46 62.72 45.52
N ARG A 128 23.63 62.21 44.30
CA ARG A 128 24.82 62.43 43.47
C ARG A 128 24.77 63.76 42.71
N GLY A 129 23.57 64.30 42.43
CA GLY A 129 23.32 65.52 41.66
C GLY A 129 22.93 66.68 42.53
N GLU A 130 21.65 67.05 42.54
CA GLU A 130 21.12 68.26 43.16
C GLU A 130 21.35 68.38 44.70
N ARG A 131 21.30 67.19 45.37
CA ARG A 131 21.47 67.12 46.85
C ARG A 131 22.87 66.62 47.28
N LYS A 132 23.88 66.73 46.43
CA LYS A 132 25.24 66.20 46.69
C LYS A 132 25.86 66.83 47.95
N ASN A 133 25.64 68.08 48.19
CA ASN A 133 26.21 68.80 49.29
C ASN A 133 25.26 69.00 50.52
N ASP A 134 24.11 68.28 50.46
CA ASP A 134 23.13 68.32 51.55
C ASP A 134 23.43 67.17 52.55
N ALA A 135 24.16 67.52 53.62
CA ALA A 135 24.59 66.56 54.60
C ALA A 135 23.41 65.89 55.36
N GLU A 136 22.31 66.60 55.54
CA GLU A 136 21.12 66.08 56.23
C GLU A 136 20.41 65.02 55.32
N PHE A 137 20.27 65.30 54.05
CA PHE A 137 19.72 64.36 53.05
C PHE A 137 20.62 63.17 52.88
N GLN A 138 21.93 63.32 52.82
CA GLN A 138 22.85 62.18 52.73
C GLN A 138 22.76 61.29 53.97
N ALA A 139 22.76 61.85 55.17
CA ALA A 139 22.61 61.09 56.42
C ALA A 139 21.25 60.37 56.52
N TRP A 140 20.18 61.05 56.04
CA TRP A 140 18.86 60.40 55.97
C TRP A 140 18.83 59.23 54.96
N LEU A 141 19.38 59.45 53.77
CA LEU A 141 19.40 58.41 52.72
C LEU A 141 20.21 57.17 53.21
N GLU A 142 21.36 57.36 53.83
CA GLU A 142 22.16 56.25 54.35
C GLU A 142 21.42 55.51 55.45
N ARG A 143 20.61 56.13 56.31
CA ARG A 143 19.81 55.52 57.33
C ARG A 143 18.60 54.70 56.73
N GLU A 144 17.97 55.26 55.67
CA GLU A 144 16.81 54.62 55.06
C GLU A 144 17.18 53.66 53.96
N ARG A 145 18.38 53.75 53.35
CA ARG A 145 18.90 52.82 52.32
C ARG A 145 18.62 51.34 52.62
N PRO A 146 18.94 50.83 53.84
CA PRO A 146 18.69 49.40 54.16
C PRO A 146 17.23 48.98 54.03
N LYS A 147 16.26 49.89 54.16
CA LYS A 147 14.85 49.62 54.06
C LYS A 147 14.33 49.77 52.62
N LEU A 148 15.02 50.57 51.82
CA LEU A 148 14.67 50.92 50.43
C LEU A 148 15.41 50.03 49.42
N ASP A 149 16.47 49.34 49.81
CA ASP A 149 17.22 48.43 48.94
C ASP A 149 16.49 47.08 48.88
N TYR A 150 15.46 47.02 48.04
CA TYR A 150 14.60 45.84 47.91
C TYR A 150 15.36 44.64 47.31
N ASP A 151 16.32 44.88 46.44
CA ASP A 151 17.18 43.85 45.89
C ASP A 151 18.03 43.19 46.99
N ARG A 152 18.61 44.01 47.89
CA ARG A 152 19.39 43.50 49.06
C ARG A 152 18.46 42.72 50.02
N ILE A 153 17.28 43.25 50.33
CA ILE A 153 16.29 42.55 51.18
C ILE A 153 15.95 41.18 50.62
N PHE A 154 15.73 41.07 49.31
CA PHE A 154 15.43 39.80 48.67
C PHE A 154 16.67 38.87 48.64
N ALA A 155 17.85 39.42 48.37
CA ALA A 155 19.11 38.67 48.40
C ALA A 155 19.35 38.05 49.78
N GLU A 156 19.22 38.87 50.87
CA GLU A 156 19.35 38.38 52.24
C GLU A 156 18.34 37.32 52.61
N GLU A 157 17.10 37.40 52.04
CA GLU A 157 16.08 36.39 52.33
C GLU A 157 16.34 35.05 51.59
N ILE A 158 16.65 35.11 50.30
CA ILE A 158 16.95 33.87 49.53
C ILE A 158 18.21 33.15 49.99
N SER A 159 19.17 33.86 50.63
CA SER A 159 20.37 33.25 51.17
C SER A 159 20.12 32.26 52.32
N LYS A 160 18.98 32.37 53.02
CA LYS A 160 18.62 31.52 54.17
C LYS A 160 18.00 30.18 53.71
N TYR A 161 17.53 30.07 52.49
CA TYR A 161 16.71 28.95 52.02
C TYR A 161 17.19 28.36 50.69
N PRO A 162 16.83 27.14 50.37
CA PRO A 162 17.13 26.50 49.07
C PRO A 162 16.28 27.11 47.93
N VAL A 163 16.75 28.26 47.43
CA VAL A 163 16.13 28.97 46.33
C VAL A 163 16.95 28.85 45.06
N VAL A 164 16.30 28.55 43.95
CA VAL A 164 16.91 28.39 42.63
C VAL A 164 16.35 29.51 41.70
N LEU A 165 17.23 30.29 41.10
CA LEU A 165 16.84 31.37 40.20
C LEU A 165 16.92 30.96 38.74
N GLY A 166 15.96 31.42 37.94
CA GLY A 166 15.98 31.27 36.48
C GLY A 166 16.91 32.29 35.82
N PHE A 167 17.44 31.95 34.64
CA PHE A 167 18.12 32.91 33.75
C PHE A 167 17.97 32.45 32.30
N PHE A 168 18.18 33.35 31.35
CA PHE A 168 18.09 33.02 29.93
C PHE A 168 19.48 32.84 29.32
N LEU A 169 19.64 31.79 28.51
CA LEU A 169 20.72 31.63 27.54
C LEU A 169 20.12 31.71 26.16
N GLY A 170 20.75 32.35 25.18
CA GLY A 170 20.15 32.53 23.87
C GLY A 170 21.14 32.82 22.75
N GLY A 171 20.58 33.02 21.55
CA GLY A 171 21.32 33.26 20.31
C GLY A 171 21.63 34.74 20.01
N LYS A 172 21.14 35.70 20.81
CA LYS A 172 21.50 37.12 20.67
C LYS A 172 22.70 37.45 21.55
N ALA A 173 23.62 38.25 21.04
CA ALA A 173 24.86 38.60 21.73
C ALA A 173 24.69 39.56 22.92
N ASP A 174 23.43 39.86 23.32
CA ASP A 174 23.13 40.72 24.46
C ASP A 174 23.53 40.03 25.77
N LYS A 175 24.10 40.85 26.68
CA LYS A 175 24.56 40.38 28.00
C LYS A 175 23.99 41.33 29.06
N ALA A 176 23.12 40.79 29.91
CA ALA A 176 22.56 41.52 31.04
C ALA A 176 22.72 40.68 32.32
N GLY A 177 22.99 41.37 33.45
CA GLY A 177 23.22 40.70 34.72
C GLY A 177 24.51 39.85 34.74
N VAL A 178 24.56 38.85 35.62
CA VAL A 178 25.66 37.91 35.75
C VAL A 178 25.15 36.47 35.71
N LEU A 179 26.00 35.56 35.17
CA LEU A 179 25.72 34.12 35.18
C LEU A 179 26.11 33.46 36.49
N PRO A 180 25.49 32.37 36.90
CA PRO A 180 25.95 31.52 37.97
C PRO A 180 27.34 30.92 37.63
N PRO A 181 28.06 30.31 38.60
CA PRO A 181 29.16 29.45 38.28
C PRO A 181 28.70 28.31 37.36
N PRO A 182 29.49 27.93 36.34
CA PRO A 182 29.15 26.82 35.48
C PRO A 182 29.11 25.49 36.26
N THR A 183 28.15 24.64 35.93
CA THR A 183 28.03 23.28 36.53
C THR A 183 29.24 22.44 36.20
N PHE A 184 29.79 22.59 34.98
CA PHE A 184 31.00 21.97 34.50
C PHE A 184 31.83 22.94 33.66
N LEU A 185 33.15 22.75 33.68
CA LEU A 185 34.03 23.38 32.71
C LEU A 185 34.40 22.38 31.62
N GLU A 186 34.52 22.84 30.38
CA GLU A 186 34.88 21.99 29.22
C GLU A 186 36.10 21.12 29.47
N ARG A 187 37.15 21.68 30.10
CA ARG A 187 38.37 20.96 30.45
C ARG A 187 38.17 19.77 31.41
N THR A 188 37.05 19.70 32.13
CA THR A 188 36.76 18.62 33.09
C THR A 188 36.08 17.43 32.45
N LEU A 189 35.63 17.54 31.20
CA LEU A 189 34.90 16.50 30.51
C LEU A 189 35.79 15.49 29.77
N GLY A 190 37.06 15.83 29.56
CA GLY A 190 38.15 14.91 29.20
C GLY A 190 38.12 14.26 27.82
N ASP A 191 37.06 14.46 27.01
CA ASP A 191 36.90 13.87 25.68
C ASP A 191 36.85 14.95 24.61
N PRO A 192 37.70 14.93 23.56
CA PRO A 192 37.72 15.92 22.48
C PRO A 192 36.43 15.90 21.60
N ASN A 193 35.63 14.85 21.67
CA ASN A 193 34.39 14.77 20.89
C ASN A 193 33.23 15.60 21.46
N TRP A 194 33.40 16.22 22.63
CA TRP A 194 32.37 17.08 23.24
C TRP A 194 32.06 18.36 22.46
N GLU A 195 32.93 18.80 21.55
CA GLU A 195 32.72 20.01 20.75
C GLU A 195 31.44 19.96 19.85
N PHE A 196 30.98 18.75 19.53
CA PHE A 196 29.85 18.57 18.63
C PHE A 196 28.52 18.27 19.32
N MET A 197 28.52 18.14 20.65
CA MET A 197 27.43 17.54 21.42
C MET A 197 26.65 18.50 22.30
N HIS A 198 26.61 19.82 22.02
CA HIS A 198 25.95 20.76 22.91
C HIS A 198 25.18 21.87 22.18
N SER A 199 24.14 22.39 22.84
CA SER A 199 23.49 23.62 22.44
C SER A 199 24.35 24.80 22.82
N LEU A 200 24.79 25.61 21.84
CA LEU A 200 25.67 26.76 22.04
C LEU A 200 24.84 28.04 22.21
N ALA A 201 25.06 28.73 23.32
CA ALA A 201 24.54 30.07 23.53
C ALA A 201 25.58 31.13 23.15
N THR A 202 25.14 32.24 22.55
CA THR A 202 26.00 33.38 22.19
C THR A 202 25.79 34.61 23.08
N GLY A 203 24.69 34.65 23.87
CA GLY A 203 24.35 35.66 24.81
C GLY A 203 23.60 35.16 26.03
N TYR A 204 23.34 36.01 27.00
CA TYR A 204 22.60 35.68 28.21
C TYR A 204 21.87 36.88 28.81
N SER A 205 20.79 36.60 29.56
CA SER A 205 20.16 37.48 30.50
C SER A 205 20.16 36.82 31.88
N GLY A 206 21.18 37.08 32.66
CA GLY A 206 21.39 36.56 34.01
C GLY A 206 20.67 37.39 35.07
N ASN A 207 20.93 37.10 36.34
CA ASN A 207 20.41 37.89 37.45
C ASN A 207 21.37 38.99 37.86
N ILE A 208 20.92 40.02 38.58
CA ILE A 208 21.81 40.98 39.20
C ILE A 208 22.75 40.26 40.17
N GLU A 209 23.97 40.78 40.28
CA GLU A 209 25.08 40.12 41.01
C GLU A 209 24.71 39.79 42.48
N GLY A 210 24.01 40.73 43.14
CA GLY A 210 23.58 40.57 44.53
C GLY A 210 22.65 39.35 44.73
N LEU A 211 21.68 39.13 43.84
CA LEU A 211 20.76 37.99 43.88
C LEU A 211 21.48 36.69 43.49
N GLN A 212 22.27 36.77 42.39
CA GLN A 212 22.94 35.56 41.87
C GLN A 212 23.92 34.94 42.86
N LYS A 213 24.63 35.77 43.63
CA LYS A 213 25.60 35.29 44.67
C LYS A 213 24.94 34.65 45.87
N GLN A 214 23.68 35.02 46.18
CA GLN A 214 22.96 34.54 47.36
C GLN A 214 22.04 33.37 47.08
N ALA A 215 21.68 33.12 45.82
CA ALA A 215 20.88 31.98 45.43
C ALA A 215 21.67 30.68 45.63
N THR A 216 20.98 29.61 46.09
CA THR A 216 21.56 28.26 46.26
C THR A 216 22.05 27.68 44.93
N ALA A 217 21.30 27.91 43.88
CA ALA A 217 21.61 27.50 42.50
C ALA A 217 20.87 28.39 41.51
N ALA A 218 21.22 28.29 40.23
CA ALA A 218 20.43 28.87 39.17
C ALA A 218 20.44 27.96 37.94
N GLY A 219 19.36 28.02 37.14
CA GLY A 219 19.22 27.21 35.93
C GLY A 219 18.61 27.99 34.77
N HIS A 220 19.00 27.62 33.53
CA HIS A 220 18.46 28.31 32.34
C HIS A 220 17.02 27.88 32.04
N LEU A 221 16.28 28.81 31.41
CA LEU A 221 14.87 28.66 31.05
C LEU A 221 14.67 28.32 29.56
N TYR A 222 15.73 28.00 28.83
CA TYR A 222 15.70 27.82 27.38
C TYR A 222 15.07 26.50 26.97
N PRO A 223 13.96 26.46 26.20
CA PRO A 223 13.42 25.26 25.59
C PRO A 223 14.14 24.96 24.27
N ALA A 224 14.30 23.69 23.92
CA ALA A 224 14.68 23.29 22.57
C ALA A 224 13.43 23.14 21.71
N LEU A 225 13.35 23.85 20.59
CA LEU A 225 12.31 23.69 19.61
C LEU A 225 12.75 22.66 18.56
N ASP A 226 11.89 21.69 18.28
CA ASP A 226 12.07 20.78 17.15
C ASP A 226 11.81 21.53 15.81
N VAL A 227 12.10 20.90 14.69
CA VAL A 227 11.98 21.49 13.33
C VAL A 227 10.54 21.98 13.02
N ASP A 228 9.55 21.40 13.67
CA ASP A 228 8.14 21.76 13.55
C ASP A 228 7.68 22.81 14.59
N GLY A 229 8.60 23.37 15.39
CA GLY A 229 8.32 24.35 16.42
C GLY A 229 7.73 23.80 17.71
N ILE A 230 7.62 22.48 17.85
CA ILE A 230 7.04 21.81 19.03
C ILE A 230 8.15 21.52 20.06
N THR A 231 7.86 21.82 21.33
CA THR A 231 8.75 21.59 22.47
C THR A 231 8.61 20.14 22.96
N ARG A 232 9.52 19.25 22.52
CA ARG A 232 9.57 17.85 22.97
C ARG A 232 10.71 17.56 23.92
N ARG A 233 11.69 18.47 23.98
CA ARG A 233 12.91 18.30 24.75
C ARG A 233 13.39 19.61 25.36
N VAL A 234 14.23 19.50 26.38
CA VAL A 234 14.92 20.64 27.00
C VAL A 234 16.41 20.32 27.07
N PRO A 235 17.31 21.22 26.67
CA PRO A 235 18.72 21.08 26.94
C PRO A 235 18.95 21.04 28.45
N ILE A 236 19.48 19.93 28.96
CA ILE A 236 19.81 19.86 30.40
C ILE A 236 21.07 20.67 30.69
N PHE A 237 21.97 20.72 29.71
CA PHE A 237 23.15 21.55 29.76
C PHE A 237 23.31 22.34 28.47
N MET A 238 23.55 23.65 28.60
CA MET A 238 23.90 24.54 27.49
C MET A 238 25.31 25.11 27.69
N LYS A 239 26.08 25.19 26.60
CA LYS A 239 27.44 25.79 26.62
C LYS A 239 27.37 27.27 26.37
N TYR A 240 28.06 28.03 27.22
CA TYR A 240 28.39 29.44 26.98
C TYR A 240 29.84 29.69 27.39
N GLY A 241 30.67 30.22 26.48
CA GLY A 241 32.13 30.28 26.71
C GLY A 241 32.71 28.89 26.96
N ASN A 242 33.49 28.77 28.05
CA ASN A 242 34.09 27.47 28.44
C ASN A 242 33.27 26.71 29.50
N GLY A 243 32.06 27.18 29.81
CA GLY A 243 31.21 26.61 30.85
C GLY A 243 29.93 26.00 30.33
N PHE A 244 29.47 24.95 31.03
CA PHE A 244 28.19 24.32 30.84
C PHE A 244 27.24 24.71 31.97
N TYR A 245 26.05 25.15 31.61
CA TYR A 245 25.03 25.68 32.53
C TYR A 245 23.80 24.77 32.51
N GLU A 246 23.31 24.40 33.68
CA GLU A 246 22.19 23.50 33.88
C GLU A 246 20.82 24.16 33.68
N ALA A 247 19.81 23.37 33.28
CA ALA A 247 18.41 23.80 33.17
C ALA A 247 17.79 24.02 34.56
N LEU A 248 16.79 24.91 34.67
CA LEU A 248 16.07 25.19 35.92
C LEU A 248 15.53 23.91 36.59
N SER A 249 14.85 23.05 35.85
CA SER A 249 14.32 21.78 36.34
C SER A 249 15.38 20.85 36.92
N PHE A 250 16.56 20.84 36.31
CA PHE A 250 17.68 20.03 36.78
C PHE A 250 18.30 20.62 38.04
N ALA A 251 18.56 21.95 38.07
CA ALA A 251 19.07 22.67 39.24
C ALA A 251 18.14 22.50 40.45
N MET A 252 16.81 22.62 40.25
CA MET A 252 15.81 22.39 41.30
C MET A 252 15.80 20.96 41.82
N THR A 253 15.88 19.97 40.92
CA THR A 253 15.92 18.55 41.33
C THR A 253 17.20 18.26 42.15
N ARG A 254 18.34 18.80 41.69
CA ARG A 254 19.64 18.65 42.38
C ARG A 254 19.59 19.30 43.75
N THR A 255 19.01 20.49 43.85
CA THR A 255 18.81 21.23 45.12
C THR A 255 17.87 20.45 46.08
N TYR A 256 16.78 19.90 45.56
CA TYR A 256 15.86 19.06 46.34
C TYR A 256 16.52 17.83 46.94
N LEU A 257 17.47 17.22 46.21
CA LEU A 257 18.26 16.06 46.69
C LEU A 257 19.42 16.45 47.65
N GLY A 258 19.49 17.71 48.07
CA GLY A 258 20.52 18.18 49.00
C GLY A 258 21.77 18.77 48.31
N ASN A 259 21.54 19.38 47.13
CA ASN A 259 22.57 20.04 46.31
C ASN A 259 23.74 19.11 45.91
N VAL A 260 23.37 17.84 45.59
CA VAL A 260 24.34 16.82 45.23
C VAL A 260 25.09 17.19 43.94
N PRO A 261 26.38 16.82 43.80
CA PRO A 261 27.14 17.10 42.58
C PRO A 261 26.61 16.26 41.41
N ALA A 262 26.50 16.90 40.25
CA ALA A 262 26.15 16.21 39.01
C ALA A 262 27.43 15.53 38.45
N LYS A 263 27.29 14.30 37.97
CA LYS A 263 28.36 13.55 37.30
C LYS A 263 27.90 13.22 35.87
N ILE A 264 28.50 13.84 34.88
CA ILE A 264 28.30 13.46 33.50
C ILE A 264 29.14 12.23 33.18
N GLN A 265 28.54 11.28 32.54
CA GLN A 265 29.20 10.10 31.99
C GLN A 265 28.83 9.97 30.54
N VAL A 266 29.76 9.53 29.71
CA VAL A 266 29.56 9.30 28.27
C VAL A 266 29.99 7.90 27.94
N ARG A 267 29.13 7.18 27.24
CA ARG A 267 29.52 5.93 26.62
C ARG A 267 30.15 6.25 25.27
N PRO A 268 31.44 5.98 25.05
CA PRO A 268 32.03 6.25 23.74
C PRO A 268 31.41 5.38 22.64
N PRO A 269 31.46 5.82 21.39
CA PRO A 269 31.07 5.00 20.25
C PRO A 269 31.86 3.66 20.26
N SER A 270 31.15 2.58 19.93
CA SER A 270 31.75 1.23 19.83
C SER A 270 31.11 0.48 18.68
N VAL A 271 31.64 -0.70 18.33
CA VAL A 271 30.99 -1.57 17.32
C VAL A 271 29.59 -1.92 17.82
N GLY A 272 28.58 -1.42 17.11
CA GLY A 272 27.14 -1.52 17.46
C GLY A 272 26.57 -0.29 18.18
N ASN A 273 27.40 0.66 18.62
CA ASN A 273 26.98 1.94 19.15
C ASN A 273 27.66 3.07 18.34
N LEU A 274 26.95 3.56 17.33
CA LEU A 274 27.48 4.54 16.37
C LEU A 274 27.52 5.97 16.89
N ALA A 275 26.82 6.26 18.00
CA ALA A 275 26.76 7.58 18.60
C ALA A 275 27.13 7.54 20.08
N SER A 276 27.74 8.61 20.58
CA SER A 276 27.98 8.79 22.00
C SER A 276 26.69 8.98 22.77
N MET A 277 26.54 8.31 23.91
CA MET A 277 25.37 8.45 24.78
C MET A 277 25.77 9.11 26.09
N PRO A 278 25.52 10.41 26.26
CA PRO A 278 25.69 11.04 27.54
C PRO A 278 24.53 10.70 28.49
N TRP A 279 24.82 10.54 29.74
CA TRP A 279 23.83 10.59 30.82
C TRP A 279 24.42 11.35 32.00
N VAL A 280 23.56 11.95 32.78
CA VAL A 280 23.97 12.60 34.01
C VAL A 280 23.40 11.85 35.21
N GLU A 281 24.21 11.73 36.25
CA GLU A 281 23.88 11.08 37.51
C GLU A 281 23.85 12.12 38.63
N ILE A 282 22.74 12.19 39.39
CA ILE A 282 22.55 13.03 40.57
C ILE A 282 21.90 12.20 41.69
N GLY A 283 22.53 12.08 42.85
CA GLY A 283 21.96 11.40 44.02
C GLY A 283 21.45 9.97 43.73
N GLY A 284 22.10 9.23 42.85
CA GLY A 284 21.71 7.89 42.43
C GLY A 284 20.63 7.85 41.29
N ILE A 285 20.11 9.01 40.89
CA ILE A 285 19.20 9.12 39.73
C ILE A 285 20.03 9.24 38.47
N ARG A 286 19.74 8.39 37.50
CA ARG A 286 20.37 8.41 36.18
C ARG A 286 19.41 9.01 35.14
N ILE A 287 19.82 10.13 34.52
CA ILE A 287 19.04 10.86 33.52
C ILE A 287 19.70 10.67 32.16
N PRO A 288 19.10 9.96 31.22
CA PRO A 288 19.62 9.80 29.86
C PRO A 288 19.45 11.10 29.08
N LEU A 289 20.45 11.43 28.26
CA LEU A 289 20.46 12.62 27.41
C LEU A 289 20.65 12.21 25.95
N ASP A 290 20.21 13.04 25.04
CA ASP A 290 20.54 12.88 23.61
C ASP A 290 21.96 13.43 23.32
N GLU A 291 22.41 13.31 22.07
CA GLU A 291 23.72 13.78 21.62
C GLU A 291 23.94 15.28 21.83
N ARG A 292 22.89 16.08 21.97
CA ARG A 292 22.92 17.51 22.22
C ARG A 292 22.67 17.86 23.67
N MET A 293 22.78 16.89 24.57
CA MET A 293 22.51 17.02 26.01
C MET A 293 21.05 17.45 26.34
N ASN A 294 20.10 17.10 25.49
CA ASN A 294 18.70 17.31 25.79
C ASN A 294 18.08 16.08 26.46
N ALA A 295 17.14 16.32 27.37
CA ALA A 295 16.22 15.30 27.86
C ALA A 295 14.85 15.45 27.19
N LEU A 296 14.22 14.34 26.82
CA LEU A 296 12.83 14.33 26.37
C LEU A 296 11.91 14.61 27.56
N ILE A 297 10.90 15.48 27.34
CA ILE A 297 9.98 15.89 28.39
C ILE A 297 8.93 14.76 28.61
N PRO A 298 8.87 14.19 29.82
CA PRO A 298 7.90 13.13 30.14
C PRO A 298 6.54 13.73 30.51
N TYR A 299 5.84 14.31 29.53
CA TYR A 299 4.54 14.94 29.76
C TYR A 299 3.57 13.96 30.45
N ARG A 300 3.03 14.38 31.60
CA ARG A 300 2.08 13.57 32.39
C ARG A 300 0.63 13.72 31.94
N GLY A 301 0.29 14.84 31.28
CA GLY A 301 -1.05 15.14 30.78
C GLY A 301 -1.12 16.45 30.04
N ALA A 302 -2.26 16.76 29.45
CA ALA A 302 -2.51 17.99 28.72
C ALA A 302 -2.85 19.19 29.61
N GLY A 303 -2.92 19.01 30.92
CA GLY A 303 -3.22 20.03 31.94
C GLY A 303 -3.81 19.41 33.19
N GLY A 304 -3.81 20.14 34.30
CA GLY A 304 -4.38 19.69 35.59
C GLY A 304 -3.61 18.56 36.28
N VAL A 305 -2.37 18.28 35.83
CA VAL A 305 -1.51 17.23 36.41
C VAL A 305 -0.53 17.77 37.43
N PHE A 306 -0.53 19.06 37.63
CA PHE A 306 0.16 19.74 38.73
C PHE A 306 -0.86 20.62 39.45
N ARG A 307 -0.64 20.80 40.78
CA ARG A 307 -1.46 21.70 41.57
C ARG A 307 -1.00 23.12 41.33
N TYR A 308 -1.95 24.01 41.02
CA TYR A 308 -1.75 25.45 40.95
C TYR A 308 -2.25 26.10 42.23
N VAL A 309 -1.48 27.01 42.76
CA VAL A 309 -1.78 27.80 43.97
C VAL A 309 -1.51 29.25 43.65
N SER A 310 -2.50 30.13 43.85
CA SER A 310 -2.32 31.58 43.66
C SER A 310 -1.26 32.15 44.62
N ALA A 311 -0.31 32.92 44.09
CA ALA A 311 0.76 33.50 44.89
C ALA A 311 0.22 34.41 46.03
N THR A 312 -0.90 35.14 45.81
CA THR A 312 -1.55 35.92 46.86
C THR A 312 -2.03 35.07 48.03
N ASP A 313 -2.44 33.81 47.82
CA ASP A 313 -2.89 32.94 48.89
C ASP A 313 -1.73 32.56 49.84
N VAL A 314 -0.53 32.42 49.30
CA VAL A 314 0.69 32.22 50.09
C VAL A 314 1.04 33.49 50.83
N ILE A 315 1.08 34.66 50.15
CA ILE A 315 1.42 35.95 50.74
C ILE A 315 0.46 36.29 51.91
N ARG A 316 -0.81 35.94 51.78
CA ARG A 316 -1.87 36.21 52.81
C ARG A 316 -2.09 35.06 53.78
N LYS A 317 -1.39 33.94 53.64
CA LYS A 317 -1.52 32.74 54.48
C LYS A 317 -2.95 32.18 54.53
N THR A 318 -3.63 32.17 53.39
CA THR A 318 -5.01 31.70 53.33
C THR A 318 -5.15 30.19 53.12
N LEU A 319 -4.04 29.51 52.77
CA LEU A 319 -3.98 28.08 52.58
C LEU A 319 -3.75 27.30 53.89
N PRO A 320 -4.19 26.05 54.00
CA PRO A 320 -3.78 25.18 55.08
C PRO A 320 -2.27 25.01 55.16
N VAL A 321 -1.67 25.02 56.34
CA VAL A 321 -0.20 24.96 56.52
C VAL A 321 0.42 23.70 55.90
N ASP A 322 -0.24 22.55 56.02
CA ASP A 322 0.29 21.28 55.55
C ASP A 322 0.17 21.09 54.03
N GLU A 323 -0.48 22.00 53.32
CA GLU A 323 -0.77 21.85 51.91
C GLU A 323 0.51 21.91 51.03
N LEU A 324 1.48 22.74 51.41
CA LEU A 324 2.72 22.92 50.68
C LEU A 324 3.93 22.28 51.38
N LYS A 325 3.70 21.59 52.50
CA LYS A 325 4.78 20.97 53.26
C LYS A 325 5.57 19.95 52.44
N ASP A 326 6.90 20.05 52.50
CA ASP A 326 7.86 19.21 51.80
C ASP A 326 7.75 19.22 50.26
N LYS A 327 7.02 20.17 49.69
CA LYS A 327 6.84 20.28 48.23
C LYS A 327 7.98 21.05 47.56
N ILE A 328 8.10 20.80 46.26
CA ILE A 328 8.91 21.57 45.32
C ILE A 328 7.99 22.64 44.72
N ILE A 329 8.31 23.88 44.90
CA ILE A 329 7.52 25.02 44.41
C ILE A 329 8.20 25.61 43.19
N ILE A 330 7.47 25.76 42.09
CA ILE A 330 7.93 26.51 40.91
C ILE A 330 7.06 27.77 40.82
N VAL A 331 7.69 28.91 40.91
CA VAL A 331 7.03 30.21 40.70
C VAL A 331 6.97 30.52 39.23
N GLY A 332 5.77 30.62 38.68
CA GLY A 332 5.52 30.93 37.27
C GLY A 332 4.30 31.82 37.09
N THR A 333 3.94 32.11 35.86
CA THR A 333 2.83 33.02 35.54
C THR A 333 1.83 32.34 34.62
N SER A 334 0.52 32.49 34.96
CA SER A 334 -0.59 32.10 34.09
C SER A 334 -1.51 33.25 33.71
N ALA A 335 -1.26 34.48 34.24
CA ALA A 335 -2.06 35.64 33.96
C ALA A 335 -1.97 36.06 32.49
N GLN A 336 -3.10 36.57 31.93
CA GLN A 336 -3.14 37.08 30.56
C GLN A 336 -2.15 38.23 30.38
N GLY A 337 -1.35 38.17 29.31
CA GLY A 337 -0.28 39.15 29.02
C GLY A 337 1.07 38.81 29.64
N LEU A 338 1.14 37.83 30.56
CA LEU A 338 2.40 37.30 31.13
C LEU A 338 2.64 35.83 30.71
N LEU A 339 1.72 35.26 29.96
CA LEU A 339 1.74 33.83 29.55
C LEU A 339 2.97 33.52 28.71
N ASP A 340 3.82 32.66 29.24
CA ASP A 340 4.84 31.91 28.46
C ASP A 340 4.20 30.61 27.94
N LEU A 341 3.59 30.70 26.77
CA LEU A 341 2.94 29.52 26.16
C LEU A 341 3.87 28.84 25.19
N ARG A 342 3.86 27.51 25.22
CA ARG A 342 4.66 26.65 24.37
C ARG A 342 3.79 25.69 23.58
N ALA A 343 4.06 25.55 22.28
CA ALA A 343 3.51 24.46 21.50
C ALA A 343 4.19 23.16 21.94
N THR A 344 3.39 22.20 22.37
CA THR A 344 3.86 20.90 22.90
C THR A 344 3.13 19.74 22.22
N PRO A 345 3.63 18.51 22.31
CA PRO A 345 2.94 17.33 21.81
C PRO A 345 1.52 17.11 22.37
N VAL A 346 1.24 17.64 23.56
CA VAL A 346 0.00 17.40 24.27
C VAL A 346 -1.02 18.53 24.10
N ARG A 347 -0.53 19.77 23.89
CA ARG A 347 -1.35 20.99 23.76
C ARG A 347 -0.56 22.11 23.11
N GLU A 348 -1.21 22.94 22.29
CA GLU A 348 -0.57 24.07 21.58
C GLU A 348 -0.27 25.27 22.49
N ASP A 349 -1.08 25.47 23.53
CA ASP A 349 -1.02 26.55 24.51
C ASP A 349 -0.58 26.03 25.89
N PHE A 350 0.51 25.28 25.97
CA PHE A 350 0.97 24.67 27.21
C PHE A 350 1.83 25.66 28.02
N PRO A 351 1.58 25.83 29.35
CA PRO A 351 2.36 26.75 30.17
C PRO A 351 3.82 26.31 30.27
N GLY A 352 4.76 27.27 30.05
CA GLY A 352 6.21 27.00 30.11
C GLY A 352 6.65 26.44 31.45
N VAL A 353 6.09 26.95 32.55
CA VAL A 353 6.37 26.46 33.91
C VAL A 353 6.06 24.98 34.10
N GLU A 354 4.99 24.47 33.44
CA GLU A 354 4.66 23.02 33.49
C GLU A 354 5.70 22.15 32.78
N VAL A 355 6.45 22.69 31.83
CA VAL A 355 7.57 21.97 31.17
C VAL A 355 8.61 21.60 32.22
N HIS A 356 9.00 22.56 33.07
CA HIS A 356 9.94 22.32 34.17
C HIS A 356 9.35 21.37 35.22
N ALA A 357 8.06 21.51 35.54
CA ALA A 357 7.37 20.62 36.47
C ALA A 357 7.36 19.17 35.97
N ASN A 358 7.07 18.93 34.66
CA ASN A 358 7.10 17.59 34.06
C ASN A 358 8.50 16.98 34.10
N LEU A 359 9.55 17.75 33.84
CA LEU A 359 10.94 17.27 33.94
C LEU A 359 11.31 16.89 35.37
N ILE A 360 11.00 17.73 36.36
CA ILE A 360 11.26 17.41 37.78
C ILE A 360 10.54 16.12 38.16
N GLY A 361 9.25 16.00 37.85
CA GLY A 361 8.51 14.78 38.11
C GLY A 361 9.13 13.55 37.45
N GLY A 362 9.53 13.67 36.19
CA GLY A 362 10.18 12.59 35.43
C GLY A 362 11.53 12.20 35.99
N PHE A 363 12.37 13.15 36.41
CA PHE A 363 13.66 12.87 37.07
C PHE A 363 13.45 12.09 38.36
N LEU A 364 12.54 12.54 39.20
CA LEU A 364 12.23 11.87 40.47
C LEU A 364 11.59 10.49 40.29
N ASP A 365 10.81 10.30 39.23
CA ASP A 365 10.24 9.00 38.87
C ASP A 365 11.26 8.08 38.15
N GLN A 366 12.41 8.61 37.76
CA GLN A 366 13.41 7.94 36.91
C GLN A 366 12.83 7.42 35.58
N ARG A 367 11.84 8.12 35.04
CA ARG A 367 11.12 7.76 33.81
C ARG A 367 11.29 8.86 32.77
N ILE A 368 12.45 8.86 32.16
CA ILE A 368 12.75 9.75 31.02
C ILE A 368 12.88 8.89 29.78
N MET A 369 12.01 9.15 28.81
CA MET A 369 12.13 8.53 27.48
C MET A 369 13.47 8.88 26.87
N HIS A 370 14.11 7.93 26.24
CA HIS A 370 15.41 8.18 25.62
C HIS A 370 15.55 7.48 24.27
N LYS A 371 16.38 8.05 23.46
CA LYS A 371 16.73 7.54 22.13
C LYS A 371 18.21 7.16 22.14
N PRO A 372 18.56 5.88 22.43
CA PRO A 372 19.95 5.47 22.48
C PRO A 372 20.64 5.57 21.11
N GLY A 373 21.97 5.79 21.10
CA GLY A 373 22.72 5.93 19.85
C GLY A 373 22.69 4.68 18.94
N GLU A 374 22.42 3.52 19.53
CA GLU A 374 22.23 2.27 18.79
C GLU A 374 20.98 2.26 17.91
N ILE A 375 20.05 3.21 18.11
CA ILE A 375 18.78 3.25 17.35
C ILE A 375 19.03 3.40 15.86
N ILE A 376 20.01 4.20 15.45
CA ILE A 376 20.36 4.34 14.02
C ILE A 376 20.75 2.97 13.46
N ALA A 377 21.63 2.24 14.17
CA ALA A 377 22.04 0.91 13.74
C ALA A 377 20.88 -0.10 13.73
N ILE A 378 20.00 -0.06 14.75
CA ILE A 378 18.81 -0.90 14.84
C ILE A 378 17.86 -0.59 13.69
N SER A 379 17.63 0.67 13.38
CA SER A 379 16.75 1.10 12.29
C SER A 379 17.31 0.71 10.93
N VAL A 380 18.59 0.92 10.68
CA VAL A 380 19.29 0.48 9.46
C VAL A 380 19.19 -1.03 9.30
N LEU A 381 19.44 -1.78 10.37
CA LEU A 381 19.33 -3.25 10.36
C LEU A 381 17.87 -3.69 10.10
N THR A 382 16.90 -3.02 10.69
CA THR A 382 15.47 -3.29 10.48
C THR A 382 15.08 -3.08 9.02
N ILE A 383 15.52 -1.97 8.40
CA ILE A 383 15.28 -1.68 6.99
C ILE A 383 15.94 -2.74 6.09
N LEU A 384 17.18 -3.16 6.39
CA LEU A 384 17.86 -4.20 5.62
C LEU A 384 17.18 -5.57 5.75
N VAL A 385 16.93 -6.00 6.99
CA VAL A 385 16.36 -7.34 7.28
C VAL A 385 14.93 -7.48 6.78
N LEU A 386 14.14 -6.44 6.81
CA LEU A 386 12.76 -6.46 6.32
C LEU A 386 12.67 -6.04 4.85
N GLY A 387 13.38 -4.98 4.46
CA GLY A 387 13.24 -4.38 3.14
C GLY A 387 13.79 -5.25 2.01
N LEU A 388 15.02 -5.77 2.13
CA LEU A 388 15.62 -6.56 1.06
C LEU A 388 14.88 -7.89 0.78
N PRO A 389 14.53 -8.71 1.79
CA PRO A 389 13.72 -9.91 1.54
C PRO A 389 12.36 -9.57 0.93
N LEU A 390 11.68 -8.52 1.39
CA LEU A 390 10.38 -8.13 0.86
C LEU A 390 10.48 -7.57 -0.56
N ALA A 391 11.51 -6.79 -0.90
CA ALA A 391 11.76 -6.35 -2.28
C ALA A 391 11.90 -7.53 -3.26
N VAL A 392 12.46 -8.65 -2.79
CA VAL A 392 12.64 -9.87 -3.58
C VAL A 392 11.40 -10.77 -3.58
N LEU A 393 10.68 -10.86 -2.46
CA LEU A 393 9.55 -11.78 -2.28
C LEU A 393 8.23 -11.22 -2.82
N LEU A 394 7.91 -9.95 -2.56
CA LEU A 394 6.63 -9.34 -2.96
C LEU A 394 6.29 -9.51 -4.45
N PRO A 395 7.24 -9.37 -5.40
CA PRO A 395 6.97 -9.61 -6.81
C PRO A 395 6.54 -11.03 -7.16
N ARG A 396 6.75 -12.00 -6.26
CA ARG A 396 6.48 -13.44 -6.45
C ARG A 396 5.24 -13.93 -5.72
N LEU A 397 4.73 -13.14 -4.77
CA LEU A 397 3.58 -13.50 -3.95
C LEU A 397 2.26 -13.10 -4.63
N SER A 398 1.22 -13.90 -4.39
CA SER A 398 -0.14 -13.49 -4.76
C SER A 398 -0.56 -12.24 -3.96
N PRO A 399 -1.47 -11.39 -4.49
CA PRO A 399 -1.91 -10.18 -3.81
C PRO A 399 -2.39 -10.41 -2.37
N ILE A 400 -3.13 -11.48 -2.12
CA ILE A 400 -3.66 -11.83 -0.80
C ILE A 400 -2.52 -12.15 0.17
N ILE A 401 -1.57 -12.99 -0.25
CA ILE A 401 -0.42 -13.38 0.59
C ILE A 401 0.47 -12.15 0.85
N ALA A 402 0.73 -11.33 -0.16
CA ALA A 402 1.51 -10.11 -0.02
C ALA A 402 0.87 -9.13 0.98
N THR A 403 -0.45 -8.91 0.89
CA THR A 403 -1.20 -8.07 1.83
C THR A 403 -1.12 -8.61 3.24
N SER A 404 -1.35 -9.92 3.44
CA SER A 404 -1.29 -10.56 4.76
C SER A 404 0.12 -10.50 5.36
N ALA A 405 1.16 -10.71 4.54
CA ALA A 405 2.55 -10.62 4.98
C ALA A 405 2.92 -9.20 5.43
N ILE A 406 2.58 -8.18 4.63
CA ILE A 406 2.82 -6.77 4.99
C ILE A 406 2.05 -6.39 6.25
N ALA A 407 0.77 -6.77 6.35
CA ALA A 407 -0.03 -6.51 7.56
C ALA A 407 0.60 -7.15 8.80
N GLY A 408 1.05 -8.39 8.71
CA GLY A 408 1.73 -9.09 9.80
C GLY A 408 3.03 -8.39 10.23
N VAL A 409 3.86 -7.97 9.27
CA VAL A 409 5.11 -7.23 9.55
C VAL A 409 4.83 -5.86 10.17
N LEU A 410 3.81 -5.14 9.69
CA LEU A 410 3.40 -3.86 10.28
C LEU A 410 2.94 -4.02 11.73
N VAL A 411 2.12 -5.03 12.02
CA VAL A 411 1.67 -5.33 13.39
C VAL A 411 2.88 -5.66 14.28
N LEU A 412 3.84 -6.42 13.78
CA LEU A 412 5.07 -6.75 14.51
C LEU A 412 5.89 -5.50 14.83
N ILE A 413 6.15 -4.63 13.84
CA ILE A 413 6.92 -3.39 14.03
C ILE A 413 6.24 -2.50 15.06
N VAL A 414 4.92 -2.27 14.91
CA VAL A 414 4.16 -1.43 15.84
C VAL A 414 4.13 -2.08 17.23
N GLY A 415 3.92 -3.38 17.32
CA GLY A 415 3.90 -4.12 18.59
C GLY A 415 5.23 -4.04 19.34
N VAL A 416 6.35 -4.29 18.65
CA VAL A 416 7.70 -4.15 19.25
C VAL A 416 7.96 -2.71 19.68
N ASN A 417 7.58 -1.73 18.86
CA ASN A 417 7.75 -0.31 19.18
C ASN A 417 6.97 0.09 20.44
N LEU A 418 5.71 -0.33 20.56
CA LEU A 418 4.88 -0.06 21.74
C LEU A 418 5.40 -0.78 22.99
N TYR A 419 5.90 -2.00 22.84
CA TYR A 419 6.49 -2.76 23.94
C TYR A 419 7.77 -2.06 24.47
N MET A 420 8.67 -1.63 23.59
CA MET A 420 9.89 -0.91 23.96
C MET A 420 9.60 0.43 24.62
N TRP A 421 8.60 1.16 24.11
CA TRP A 421 8.11 2.40 24.70
C TRP A 421 7.61 2.21 26.12
N ARG A 422 6.77 1.18 26.36
CA ARG A 422 6.12 0.98 27.65
C ARG A 422 7.03 0.34 28.71
N SER A 423 7.84 -0.63 28.32
CA SER A 423 8.61 -1.48 29.25
C SER A 423 10.04 -1.03 29.46
N HIS A 424 10.61 -0.25 28.52
CA HIS A 424 12.01 0.13 28.55
C HIS A 424 12.24 1.65 28.42
N ASP A 425 11.19 2.45 28.32
CA ASP A 425 11.24 3.91 28.10
C ASP A 425 12.08 4.27 26.85
N LEU A 426 12.11 3.38 25.84
CA LEU A 426 12.90 3.54 24.61
C LEU A 426 12.04 4.07 23.46
N VAL A 427 12.59 5.08 22.76
CA VAL A 427 11.98 5.66 21.57
C VAL A 427 12.65 5.07 20.32
N LEU A 428 12.02 4.07 19.70
CA LEU A 428 12.47 3.51 18.42
C LEU A 428 11.86 4.27 17.24
N ASN A 429 12.62 4.41 16.15
CA ASN A 429 12.10 4.94 14.90
C ASN A 429 11.09 3.96 14.27
N VAL A 430 9.92 4.46 13.89
CA VAL A 430 8.84 3.66 13.31
C VAL A 430 8.41 4.16 11.94
N ALA A 431 8.55 5.45 11.67
CA ALA A 431 8.05 6.07 10.45
C ALA A 431 8.79 5.57 9.20
N ALA A 432 10.12 5.48 9.24
CA ALA A 432 10.91 5.04 8.09
C ALA A 432 10.62 3.57 7.70
N PRO A 433 10.71 2.56 8.60
CA PRO A 433 10.40 1.18 8.21
C PRO A 433 8.94 0.98 7.79
N VAL A 434 7.97 1.64 8.43
CA VAL A 434 6.55 1.56 8.04
C VAL A 434 6.33 2.18 6.67
N SER A 435 6.87 3.38 6.42
CA SER A 435 6.75 4.05 5.12
C SER A 435 7.41 3.24 4.00
N MET A 436 8.58 2.67 4.24
CA MET A 436 9.26 1.77 3.29
C MET A 436 8.37 0.58 2.92
N LEU A 437 7.78 -0.10 3.91
CA LEU A 437 6.90 -1.24 3.68
C LEU A 437 5.68 -0.86 2.85
N LEU A 438 5.05 0.28 3.16
CA LEU A 438 3.91 0.78 2.41
C LEU A 438 4.27 1.13 0.97
N VAL A 439 5.41 1.78 0.74
CA VAL A 439 5.88 2.12 -0.62
C VAL A 439 6.20 0.86 -1.42
N LEU A 440 6.89 -0.13 -0.82
CA LEU A 440 7.17 -1.42 -1.46
C LEU A 440 5.87 -2.15 -1.82
N TYR A 441 4.89 -2.16 -0.93
CA TYR A 441 3.60 -2.77 -1.15
C TYR A 441 2.83 -2.08 -2.29
N LEU A 442 2.72 -0.75 -2.24
CA LEU A 442 2.03 0.04 -3.25
C LEU A 442 2.67 -0.10 -4.64
N LEU A 443 4.01 -0.08 -4.71
CA LEU A 443 4.73 -0.34 -5.96
C LEU A 443 4.33 -1.69 -6.56
N ASN A 444 4.34 -2.74 -5.74
CA ASN A 444 4.04 -4.09 -6.21
C ASN A 444 2.57 -4.27 -6.61
N MET A 445 1.63 -3.69 -5.89
CA MET A 445 0.20 -3.71 -6.22
C MET A 445 -0.09 -2.93 -7.51
N ALA A 446 0.44 -1.71 -7.62
CA ALA A 446 0.28 -0.88 -8.81
C ALA A 446 0.86 -1.56 -10.06
N TRP A 447 2.08 -2.08 -9.95
CA TRP A 447 2.74 -2.78 -11.06
C TRP A 447 1.95 -4.01 -11.50
N GLY A 448 1.51 -4.84 -10.54
CA GLY A 448 0.69 -6.02 -10.81
C GLY A 448 -0.60 -5.65 -11.54
N PHE A 449 -1.32 -4.65 -11.05
CA PHE A 449 -2.56 -4.16 -11.66
C PHE A 449 -2.37 -3.65 -13.09
N PHE A 450 -1.34 -2.81 -13.33
CA PHE A 450 -1.07 -2.28 -14.66
C PHE A 450 -0.68 -3.37 -15.66
N MET A 451 0.12 -4.34 -15.25
CA MET A 451 0.55 -5.42 -16.11
C MET A 451 -0.58 -6.39 -16.45
N GLU A 452 -1.41 -6.77 -15.48
CA GLU A 452 -2.57 -7.62 -15.71
C GLU A 452 -3.57 -6.93 -16.66
N THR A 453 -3.84 -5.65 -16.43
CA THR A 453 -4.75 -4.86 -17.28
C THR A 453 -4.22 -4.74 -18.70
N ARG A 454 -2.92 -4.50 -18.86
CA ARG A 454 -2.27 -4.41 -20.18
C ARG A 454 -2.34 -5.73 -20.94
N THR A 455 -2.04 -6.84 -20.28
CA THR A 455 -2.10 -8.18 -20.87
C THR A 455 -3.51 -8.55 -21.30
N ARG A 456 -4.52 -8.31 -20.45
CA ARG A 456 -5.93 -8.54 -20.79
C ARG A 456 -6.38 -7.70 -21.97
N ARG A 457 -6.03 -6.41 -22.02
CA ARG A 457 -6.36 -5.54 -23.14
C ARG A 457 -5.71 -6.01 -24.46
N LEU A 458 -4.47 -6.47 -24.40
CA LEU A 458 -3.76 -6.95 -25.58
C LEU A 458 -4.37 -8.25 -26.10
N MET A 459 -4.68 -9.21 -25.23
CA MET A 459 -5.37 -10.45 -25.62
C MET A 459 -6.77 -10.23 -26.15
N ASN A 460 -7.55 -9.38 -25.49
CA ASN A 460 -8.87 -9.00 -26.00
C ASN A 460 -8.80 -8.29 -27.36
N GLY A 461 -7.80 -7.46 -27.60
CA GLY A 461 -7.62 -6.77 -28.88
C GLY A 461 -7.20 -7.71 -30.02
N LEU A 462 -6.44 -8.76 -29.71
CA LEU A 462 -5.96 -9.73 -30.72
C LEU A 462 -7.00 -10.81 -31.03
N PHE A 463 -7.72 -11.32 -30.03
CA PHE A 463 -8.53 -12.51 -30.16
C PHE A 463 -10.03 -12.29 -29.85
N GLY A 464 -10.40 -11.18 -29.19
CA GLY A 464 -11.75 -10.98 -28.66
C GLY A 464 -12.89 -10.94 -29.67
N THR A 465 -12.58 -10.80 -30.98
CA THR A 465 -13.57 -10.85 -32.08
C THR A 465 -13.73 -12.23 -32.68
N TYR A 466 -12.78 -13.13 -32.47
CA TYR A 466 -12.71 -14.46 -33.13
C TYR A 466 -12.96 -15.62 -32.15
N VAL A 467 -12.60 -15.41 -30.90
CA VAL A 467 -12.52 -16.48 -29.88
C VAL A 467 -13.47 -16.20 -28.71
N PRO A 468 -14.14 -17.21 -28.15
CA PRO A 468 -14.98 -17.08 -26.96
C PRO A 468 -14.24 -16.41 -25.80
N LYS A 469 -14.95 -15.62 -24.98
CA LYS A 469 -14.37 -14.88 -23.83
C LYS A 469 -13.68 -15.81 -22.83
N GLU A 470 -14.22 -17.01 -22.67
CA GLU A 470 -13.70 -18.07 -21.79
C GLU A 470 -12.32 -18.53 -22.23
N LEU A 471 -12.13 -18.75 -23.53
CA LEU A 471 -10.85 -19.13 -24.12
C LEU A 471 -9.84 -17.96 -24.09
N VAL A 472 -10.28 -16.71 -24.29
CA VAL A 472 -9.41 -15.54 -24.10
C VAL A 472 -8.97 -15.42 -22.64
N ALA A 473 -9.83 -15.75 -21.68
CA ALA A 473 -9.45 -15.77 -20.26
C ALA A 473 -8.45 -16.88 -19.94
N GLU A 474 -8.57 -18.05 -20.58
CA GLU A 474 -7.60 -19.16 -20.49
C GLU A 474 -6.24 -18.76 -21.07
N MET A 475 -6.22 -18.17 -22.26
CA MET A 475 -5.00 -17.63 -22.91
C MET A 475 -4.31 -16.55 -22.09
N SER A 476 -5.09 -15.71 -21.36
CA SER A 476 -4.55 -14.64 -20.54
C SER A 476 -3.78 -15.14 -19.30
N ARG A 477 -3.96 -16.42 -18.90
CA ARG A 477 -3.22 -17.03 -17.79
C ARG A 477 -1.78 -17.37 -18.17
N ASN A 478 -1.58 -17.84 -19.41
CA ASN A 478 -0.26 -18.21 -19.93
C ASN A 478 0.01 -17.57 -21.30
N PRO A 479 0.18 -16.24 -21.38
CA PRO A 479 0.27 -15.53 -22.68
C PRO A 479 1.46 -15.96 -23.55
N GLU A 480 2.50 -16.52 -22.94
CA GLU A 480 3.72 -16.96 -23.63
C GLU A 480 3.53 -18.25 -24.43
N GLU A 481 2.48 -19.03 -24.14
CA GLU A 481 2.17 -20.28 -24.83
C GLU A 481 1.38 -20.03 -26.13
N TYR A 482 0.80 -18.85 -26.29
CA TYR A 482 -0.06 -18.53 -27.44
C TYR A 482 0.62 -17.54 -28.38
N SER A 483 0.89 -18.02 -29.59
CA SER A 483 1.58 -17.25 -30.62
C SER A 483 0.67 -17.04 -31.84
N MET A 484 0.73 -15.86 -32.45
CA MET A 484 0.11 -15.60 -33.76
C MET A 484 0.94 -16.13 -34.94
N ARG A 485 2.10 -16.74 -34.67
CA ARG A 485 2.95 -17.34 -35.71
C ARG A 485 2.28 -18.57 -36.29
N GLY A 486 2.41 -18.76 -37.60
CA GLY A 486 1.89 -19.96 -38.27
C GLY A 486 2.52 -21.24 -37.72
N GLU A 487 1.68 -22.18 -37.34
CA GLU A 487 2.07 -23.51 -36.87
C GLU A 487 1.16 -24.58 -37.47
N SER A 488 1.66 -25.82 -37.56
CA SER A 488 0.87 -26.96 -37.98
C SER A 488 0.27 -27.68 -36.78
N ARG A 489 -1.05 -27.88 -36.81
CA ARG A 489 -1.81 -28.56 -35.74
C ARG A 489 -2.83 -29.56 -36.31
N GLU A 490 -3.14 -30.60 -35.57
CA GLU A 490 -4.33 -31.42 -35.80
C GLU A 490 -5.55 -30.66 -35.31
N MET A 491 -6.50 -30.43 -36.20
CA MET A 491 -7.64 -29.52 -35.98
C MET A 491 -8.88 -30.02 -36.73
N THR A 492 -10.03 -29.48 -36.35
CA THR A 492 -11.28 -29.63 -37.10
C THR A 492 -11.69 -28.32 -37.71
N VAL A 493 -12.13 -28.34 -38.96
CA VAL A 493 -12.70 -27.19 -39.66
C VAL A 493 -14.11 -27.50 -40.16
N LEU A 494 -14.96 -26.48 -40.08
CA LEU A 494 -16.34 -26.49 -40.49
C LEU A 494 -16.59 -25.40 -41.54
N PHE A 495 -17.35 -25.75 -42.56
CA PHE A 495 -17.99 -24.85 -43.48
C PHE A 495 -19.51 -25.05 -43.40
N SER A 496 -20.26 -23.94 -43.36
CA SER A 496 -21.72 -23.99 -43.51
C SER A 496 -22.16 -22.94 -44.50
N ASP A 497 -23.22 -23.25 -45.28
CA ASP A 497 -23.81 -22.37 -46.27
C ASP A 497 -25.34 -22.45 -46.26
N VAL A 498 -26.00 -21.33 -46.54
CA VAL A 498 -27.47 -21.26 -46.56
C VAL A 498 -28.01 -21.78 -47.88
N ARG A 499 -28.96 -22.70 -47.84
CA ARG A 499 -29.58 -23.25 -49.02
C ARG A 499 -30.42 -22.19 -49.75
N ASP A 500 -30.23 -22.12 -51.08
CA ASP A 500 -30.98 -21.31 -52.01
C ASP A 500 -30.99 -19.80 -51.61
N PHE A 501 -29.89 -19.33 -50.96
CA PHE A 501 -29.74 -17.97 -50.43
C PHE A 501 -29.97 -16.91 -51.48
N THR A 502 -29.51 -17.11 -52.72
CA THR A 502 -29.74 -16.16 -53.84
C THR A 502 -31.21 -15.84 -54.02
N SER A 503 -32.06 -16.88 -54.06
CA SER A 503 -33.51 -16.70 -54.22
C SER A 503 -34.13 -16.03 -52.98
N ILE A 504 -33.64 -16.32 -51.79
CA ILE A 504 -34.10 -15.70 -50.53
C ILE A 504 -33.72 -14.21 -50.52
N SER A 505 -32.52 -13.87 -50.93
CA SER A 505 -31.99 -12.50 -50.93
C SER A 505 -32.72 -11.61 -51.93
N GLU A 506 -33.14 -12.12 -53.09
CA GLU A 506 -33.93 -11.40 -54.11
C GLU A 506 -35.35 -11.09 -53.62
N GLY A 507 -35.90 -11.88 -52.69
CA GLY A 507 -37.26 -11.72 -52.17
C GLY A 507 -37.37 -10.74 -50.99
N LEU A 508 -36.27 -10.21 -50.45
CA LEU A 508 -36.25 -9.37 -49.25
C LEU A 508 -35.72 -7.98 -49.55
N THR A 509 -36.14 -6.97 -48.76
CA THR A 509 -35.48 -5.66 -48.75
C THR A 509 -34.09 -5.75 -48.14
N ALA A 510 -33.19 -4.86 -48.52
CA ALA A 510 -31.80 -4.85 -47.99
C ALA A 510 -31.76 -4.80 -46.46
N GLN A 511 -32.66 -4.06 -45.83
CA GLN A 511 -32.75 -3.99 -44.38
C GLN A 511 -33.22 -5.31 -43.73
N SER A 512 -34.34 -5.88 -44.27
CA SER A 512 -34.85 -7.17 -43.80
C SER A 512 -33.85 -8.30 -43.99
N LEU A 513 -33.14 -8.31 -45.10
CA LEU A 513 -32.07 -9.25 -45.36
C LEU A 513 -30.93 -9.09 -44.33
N GLY A 514 -30.49 -7.83 -44.04
CA GLY A 514 -29.47 -7.56 -43.04
C GLY A 514 -29.89 -8.02 -41.65
N ASP A 515 -31.12 -7.72 -41.23
CA ASP A 515 -31.65 -8.14 -39.93
C ASP A 515 -31.77 -9.65 -39.78
N MET A 516 -32.26 -10.31 -40.85
CA MET A 516 -32.36 -11.77 -40.91
C MET A 516 -30.96 -12.43 -40.81
N MET A 517 -29.99 -11.93 -41.59
CA MET A 517 -28.62 -12.45 -41.58
C MET A 517 -27.93 -12.19 -40.25
N ASN A 518 -28.12 -11.02 -39.65
CA ASN A 518 -27.58 -10.75 -38.32
C ASN A 518 -28.14 -11.69 -37.26
N THR A 519 -29.44 -11.99 -37.31
CA THR A 519 -30.07 -12.96 -36.39
C THR A 519 -29.47 -14.35 -36.60
N TYR A 520 -29.42 -14.81 -37.87
CA TYR A 520 -28.87 -16.11 -38.24
C TYR A 520 -27.40 -16.24 -37.82
N LEU A 521 -26.54 -15.31 -38.23
CA LEU A 521 -25.10 -15.35 -37.92
C LEU A 521 -24.84 -15.30 -36.44
N THR A 522 -25.61 -14.54 -35.65
CA THR A 522 -25.48 -14.46 -34.19
C THR A 522 -25.73 -15.84 -33.55
N GLU A 523 -26.89 -16.45 -33.86
CA GLU A 523 -27.28 -17.73 -33.29
C GLU A 523 -26.31 -18.87 -33.68
N MET A 524 -25.84 -18.86 -34.93
CA MET A 524 -24.85 -19.87 -35.38
C MET A 524 -23.49 -19.65 -34.72
N THR A 525 -23.07 -18.38 -34.59
CA THR A 525 -21.79 -18.05 -33.91
C THR A 525 -21.82 -18.44 -32.45
N GLU A 526 -22.91 -18.13 -31.72
CA GLU A 526 -23.06 -18.54 -30.32
C GLU A 526 -22.99 -20.06 -30.17
N THR A 527 -23.64 -20.82 -31.09
CA THR A 527 -23.60 -22.29 -31.11
C THR A 527 -22.16 -22.81 -31.28
N ILE A 528 -21.40 -22.24 -32.23
CA ILE A 528 -20.01 -22.63 -32.49
C ILE A 528 -19.13 -22.27 -31.30
N GLN A 529 -19.28 -21.08 -30.73
CA GLN A 529 -18.49 -20.64 -29.58
C GLN A 529 -18.79 -21.46 -28.31
N HIS A 530 -20.03 -21.89 -28.12
CA HIS A 530 -20.43 -22.71 -26.97
C HIS A 530 -19.69 -24.06 -26.94
N THR A 531 -19.35 -24.58 -28.11
CA THR A 531 -18.55 -25.82 -28.27
C THR A 531 -17.06 -25.54 -28.41
N ARG A 532 -16.53 -24.42 -27.92
CA ARG A 532 -15.10 -23.97 -27.98
C ARG A 532 -14.60 -23.67 -29.40
N GLY A 533 -15.48 -23.50 -30.38
CA GLY A 533 -15.12 -23.16 -31.76
C GLY A 533 -14.63 -21.73 -31.91
N THR A 534 -13.69 -21.54 -32.83
CA THR A 534 -13.17 -20.23 -33.25
C THR A 534 -13.78 -19.89 -34.61
N ILE A 535 -14.39 -18.71 -34.73
CA ILE A 535 -14.88 -18.20 -36.01
C ILE A 535 -13.70 -17.69 -36.83
N ASP A 536 -13.50 -18.23 -38.04
CA ASP A 536 -12.51 -17.70 -38.97
C ASP A 536 -13.09 -16.46 -39.68
N LYS A 537 -14.14 -16.63 -40.43
CA LYS A 537 -14.79 -15.55 -41.20
C LYS A 537 -16.19 -15.92 -41.66
N TYR A 538 -16.93 -14.91 -42.02
CA TYR A 538 -18.14 -15.06 -42.81
C TYR A 538 -17.86 -14.79 -44.30
N ILE A 539 -18.37 -15.62 -45.20
CA ILE A 539 -18.17 -15.53 -46.65
C ILE A 539 -19.55 -15.39 -47.27
N GLY A 540 -20.10 -14.18 -47.24
CA GLY A 540 -21.52 -13.94 -47.57
C GLY A 540 -22.42 -14.53 -46.48
N ASP A 541 -23.21 -15.51 -46.82
CA ASP A 541 -24.08 -16.31 -45.94
C ASP A 541 -23.38 -17.56 -45.35
N ALA A 542 -22.17 -17.87 -45.80
CA ALA A 542 -21.40 -19.00 -45.34
C ALA A 542 -20.60 -18.65 -44.08
N ILE A 543 -20.42 -19.63 -43.20
CA ILE A 543 -19.58 -19.53 -41.99
C ILE A 543 -18.42 -20.50 -42.11
N MET A 544 -17.21 -19.99 -41.85
CA MET A 544 -16.03 -20.83 -41.66
C MET A 544 -15.61 -20.77 -40.19
N ALA A 545 -15.45 -21.92 -39.54
CA ALA A 545 -15.03 -22.04 -38.15
C ALA A 545 -14.11 -23.26 -37.97
N PHE A 546 -13.34 -23.25 -36.86
CA PHE A 546 -12.44 -24.34 -36.55
C PHE A 546 -12.28 -24.56 -35.04
N TRP A 547 -11.82 -25.76 -34.65
CA TRP A 547 -11.52 -26.19 -33.28
C TRP A 547 -10.09 -26.72 -33.17
N GLY A 548 -9.43 -26.54 -32.01
CA GLY A 548 -8.05 -26.96 -31.76
C GLY A 548 -7.05 -25.84 -31.79
N ALA A 549 -7.48 -24.60 -32.09
CA ALA A 549 -6.68 -23.38 -32.02
C ALA A 549 -7.56 -22.16 -31.74
N PRO A 550 -7.05 -21.07 -31.13
CA PRO A 550 -5.69 -20.90 -30.63
C PRO A 550 -5.40 -21.75 -29.40
N VAL A 551 -6.44 -22.15 -28.64
CA VAL A 551 -6.32 -23.05 -27.50
C VAL A 551 -6.35 -24.51 -27.97
N ASN A 552 -5.44 -25.32 -27.46
CA ASN A 552 -5.43 -26.75 -27.77
C ASN A 552 -6.71 -27.43 -27.23
N ASP A 553 -7.33 -28.26 -28.07
CA ASP A 553 -8.57 -28.97 -27.74
C ASP A 553 -8.41 -30.43 -28.21
N ALA A 554 -8.25 -31.36 -27.26
CA ALA A 554 -8.11 -32.75 -27.55
C ALA A 554 -9.38 -33.37 -28.18
N ASP A 555 -10.53 -32.78 -27.88
CA ASP A 555 -11.85 -33.26 -28.35
C ASP A 555 -12.38 -32.42 -29.52
N HIS A 556 -11.50 -31.71 -30.24
CA HIS A 556 -11.85 -30.80 -31.33
C HIS A 556 -12.81 -31.39 -32.35
N ALA A 557 -12.68 -32.71 -32.68
CA ALA A 557 -13.56 -33.36 -33.63
C ALA A 557 -14.96 -33.60 -33.07
N ALA A 558 -15.07 -34.03 -31.82
CA ALA A 558 -16.34 -34.23 -31.15
C ALA A 558 -17.10 -32.92 -30.98
N HIS A 559 -16.41 -31.85 -30.55
CA HIS A 559 -16.97 -30.51 -30.44
C HIS A 559 -17.46 -29.96 -31.79
N GLY A 560 -16.72 -30.23 -32.88
CA GLY A 560 -17.15 -29.85 -34.23
C GLY A 560 -18.43 -30.56 -34.68
N VAL A 561 -18.56 -31.86 -34.44
CA VAL A 561 -19.78 -32.62 -34.75
C VAL A 561 -20.95 -32.15 -33.89
N GLU A 562 -20.72 -31.90 -32.60
CA GLU A 562 -21.75 -31.39 -31.69
C GLU A 562 -22.25 -30.00 -32.15
N ALA A 563 -21.32 -29.11 -32.51
CA ALA A 563 -21.69 -27.81 -33.07
C ALA A 563 -22.58 -27.95 -34.31
N ALA A 564 -22.21 -28.80 -35.25
CA ALA A 564 -22.97 -28.99 -36.47
C ALA A 564 -24.40 -29.52 -36.21
N LEU A 565 -24.53 -30.48 -35.30
CA LEU A 565 -25.86 -31.00 -34.90
C LEU A 565 -26.69 -29.94 -34.18
N ASP A 566 -26.08 -29.14 -33.31
CA ASP A 566 -26.78 -28.09 -32.61
C ASP A 566 -27.10 -26.90 -33.52
N MET A 567 -26.28 -26.54 -34.51
CA MET A 567 -26.60 -25.59 -35.55
C MET A 567 -27.88 -26.02 -36.32
N GLN A 568 -28.02 -27.29 -36.64
CA GLN A 568 -29.21 -27.81 -37.30
C GLN A 568 -30.48 -27.75 -36.42
N LYS A 569 -30.33 -27.95 -35.12
CA LYS A 569 -31.44 -27.78 -34.16
C LYS A 569 -31.82 -26.31 -34.02
N ARG A 570 -30.81 -25.46 -33.88
CA ARG A 570 -30.99 -24.03 -33.65
C ARG A 570 -31.64 -23.32 -34.82
N ILE A 571 -31.20 -23.65 -36.07
CA ILE A 571 -31.80 -23.04 -37.25
C ILE A 571 -33.28 -23.35 -37.38
N ARG A 572 -33.72 -24.61 -37.07
CA ARG A 572 -35.16 -24.94 -37.02
C ARG A 572 -35.88 -24.24 -35.88
N GLY A 573 -35.21 -23.97 -34.78
CA GLY A 573 -35.71 -23.18 -33.65
C GLY A 573 -36.03 -21.72 -34.02
N LEU A 574 -35.40 -21.18 -35.06
CA LEU A 574 -35.65 -19.83 -35.57
C LEU A 574 -36.91 -19.69 -36.44
N ASP A 575 -37.44 -20.78 -36.97
CA ASP A 575 -38.60 -20.76 -37.87
C ASP A 575 -39.82 -19.96 -37.32
N PRO A 576 -40.22 -20.08 -36.02
CA PRO A 576 -41.30 -19.31 -35.46
C PRO A 576 -41.02 -17.81 -35.39
N GLU A 577 -39.79 -17.42 -35.14
CA GLU A 577 -39.39 -16.02 -35.13
C GLU A 577 -39.35 -15.43 -36.53
N PHE A 578 -38.80 -16.16 -37.50
CA PHE A 578 -38.72 -15.77 -38.90
C PHE A 578 -40.12 -15.60 -39.48
N ALA A 579 -41.01 -16.54 -39.20
CA ALA A 579 -42.40 -16.45 -39.63
C ALA A 579 -43.11 -15.17 -39.08
N LYS A 580 -42.88 -14.81 -37.82
CA LYS A 580 -43.43 -13.56 -37.23
C LYS A 580 -42.92 -12.31 -37.91
N ARG A 581 -41.70 -12.33 -38.45
CA ARG A 581 -41.08 -11.19 -39.15
C ARG A 581 -41.32 -11.23 -40.66
N GLY A 582 -42.04 -12.24 -41.18
CA GLY A 582 -42.29 -12.43 -42.61
C GLY A 582 -41.05 -12.88 -43.39
N TRP A 583 -40.07 -13.48 -42.69
CA TRP A 583 -38.90 -14.03 -43.32
C TRP A 583 -39.07 -15.52 -43.67
N PRO A 584 -38.46 -16.00 -44.76
CA PRO A 584 -38.54 -17.41 -45.12
C PRO A 584 -37.72 -18.27 -44.13
N PRO A 585 -38.08 -19.54 -43.94
CA PRO A 585 -37.27 -20.49 -43.14
C PRO A 585 -35.93 -20.72 -43.84
N LEU A 586 -34.85 -20.78 -43.02
CA LEU A 586 -33.50 -21.07 -43.51
C LEU A 586 -33.15 -22.54 -43.31
N ASN A 587 -32.47 -23.09 -44.29
CA ASN A 587 -31.84 -24.40 -44.20
C ASN A 587 -30.35 -24.26 -44.50
N ILE A 588 -29.49 -24.93 -43.74
CA ILE A 588 -28.05 -24.90 -43.92
C ILE A 588 -27.49 -26.26 -44.26
N GLY A 589 -26.48 -26.26 -45.14
CA GLY A 589 -25.56 -27.39 -45.31
C GLY A 589 -24.30 -27.23 -44.49
N VAL A 590 -23.80 -28.28 -43.88
CA VAL A 590 -22.58 -28.23 -43.07
C VAL A 590 -21.60 -29.30 -43.50
N GLY A 591 -20.37 -28.92 -43.77
CA GLY A 591 -19.26 -29.85 -44.08
C GLY A 591 -18.16 -29.76 -43.04
N LEU A 592 -17.70 -30.91 -42.48
CA LEU A 592 -16.61 -30.94 -41.50
C LEU A 592 -15.53 -31.91 -41.96
N ASN A 593 -14.32 -31.53 -41.63
CA ASN A 593 -13.14 -32.40 -41.77
C ASN A 593 -12.12 -32.13 -40.67
N CYS A 594 -11.37 -33.14 -40.27
CA CYS A 594 -10.24 -32.98 -39.37
C CYS A 594 -8.94 -33.45 -40.01
N GLY A 595 -7.83 -32.96 -39.52
CA GLY A 595 -6.50 -33.32 -39.98
C GLY A 595 -5.48 -32.21 -39.72
N SER A 596 -4.28 -32.40 -40.18
CA SER A 596 -3.20 -31.43 -40.04
C SER A 596 -3.45 -30.19 -40.90
N MET A 597 -3.45 -29.02 -40.28
CA MET A 597 -3.67 -27.70 -40.89
C MET A 597 -2.67 -26.69 -40.36
N ASN A 598 -2.32 -25.73 -41.17
CA ASN A 598 -1.51 -24.58 -40.74
C ASN A 598 -2.45 -23.49 -40.21
N VAL A 599 -2.27 -23.08 -38.97
CA VAL A 599 -3.05 -22.02 -38.31
C VAL A 599 -2.15 -20.88 -37.87
N GLY A 600 -2.62 -19.64 -38.01
CA GLY A 600 -1.85 -18.46 -37.59
C GLY A 600 -2.33 -17.16 -38.25
N ASP A 601 -1.62 -16.07 -37.96
CA ASP A 601 -1.88 -14.75 -38.57
C ASP A 601 -1.34 -14.72 -40.01
N MET A 602 -2.24 -14.86 -40.95
CA MET A 602 -1.94 -14.99 -42.38
C MET A 602 -2.57 -13.84 -43.20
N GLY A 603 -1.90 -13.43 -44.26
CA GLY A 603 -2.41 -12.40 -45.16
C GLY A 603 -1.34 -11.43 -45.63
N SER A 604 -1.80 -10.31 -46.20
CA SER A 604 -0.93 -9.24 -46.71
C SER A 604 -0.53 -8.27 -45.59
N ARG A 605 0.39 -7.34 -45.90
CA ARG A 605 0.73 -6.25 -44.96
C ARG A 605 -0.45 -5.35 -44.59
N PHE A 606 -1.50 -5.34 -45.39
CA PHE A 606 -2.66 -4.45 -45.24
C PHE A 606 -3.85 -5.15 -44.60
N ARG A 607 -3.95 -6.49 -44.69
CA ARG A 607 -5.07 -7.28 -44.16
C ARG A 607 -4.55 -8.64 -43.74
N ARG A 608 -4.53 -8.86 -42.44
CA ARG A 608 -4.21 -10.12 -41.79
C ARG A 608 -5.43 -10.65 -41.05
N ALA A 609 -5.51 -11.95 -40.95
CA ALA A 609 -6.52 -12.64 -40.18
C ALA A 609 -5.91 -13.90 -39.55
N TYR A 610 -6.34 -14.23 -38.35
CA TYR A 610 -6.03 -15.51 -37.75
C TYR A 610 -6.91 -16.56 -38.44
N THR A 611 -6.31 -17.42 -39.24
CA THR A 611 -7.02 -18.33 -40.15
C THR A 611 -6.29 -19.65 -40.28
N VAL A 612 -6.97 -20.65 -40.86
CA VAL A 612 -6.42 -21.98 -41.14
C VAL A 612 -6.27 -22.21 -42.64
N MET A 613 -5.20 -22.91 -43.04
CA MET A 613 -4.93 -23.30 -44.41
C MET A 613 -4.42 -24.72 -44.49
N GLY A 614 -4.79 -25.44 -45.57
CA GLY A 614 -4.35 -26.80 -45.79
C GLY A 614 -5.33 -27.59 -46.67
N ASP A 615 -4.92 -28.77 -47.12
CA ASP A 615 -5.77 -29.64 -47.94
C ASP A 615 -7.02 -30.08 -47.15
N ALA A 616 -6.87 -30.30 -45.83
CA ALA A 616 -7.97 -30.64 -44.95
C ALA A 616 -9.08 -29.56 -44.93
N VAL A 617 -8.75 -28.29 -45.08
CA VAL A 617 -9.69 -27.18 -45.17
C VAL A 617 -10.52 -27.26 -46.45
N ASN A 618 -9.83 -27.57 -47.58
CA ASN A 618 -10.50 -27.72 -48.87
C ASN A 618 -11.48 -28.91 -48.89
N ILE A 619 -11.16 -30.00 -48.19
CA ILE A 619 -12.06 -31.14 -48.08
C ILE A 619 -13.35 -30.77 -47.36
N ALA A 620 -13.29 -30.04 -46.24
CA ALA A 620 -14.48 -29.62 -45.50
C ALA A 620 -15.40 -28.73 -46.36
N SER A 621 -14.82 -27.77 -47.10
CA SER A 621 -15.57 -26.92 -48.02
C SER A 621 -16.26 -27.70 -49.12
N ARG A 622 -15.63 -28.74 -49.66
CA ARG A 622 -16.24 -29.62 -50.66
C ARG A 622 -17.33 -30.47 -50.09
N LEU A 623 -17.14 -31.00 -48.85
CA LEU A 623 -18.18 -31.76 -48.14
C LEU A 623 -19.44 -30.89 -47.93
N GLU A 624 -19.26 -29.63 -47.59
CA GLU A 624 -20.41 -28.71 -47.52
C GLU A 624 -21.18 -28.66 -48.84
N GLY A 625 -20.51 -28.41 -49.97
CA GLY A 625 -21.16 -28.36 -51.29
C GLY A 625 -21.88 -29.67 -51.65
N LEU A 626 -21.33 -30.85 -51.28
CA LEU A 626 -21.95 -32.16 -51.53
C LEU A 626 -23.24 -32.38 -50.70
N THR A 627 -23.43 -31.65 -49.60
CA THR A 627 -24.65 -31.78 -48.79
C THR A 627 -25.92 -31.53 -49.60
N LYS A 628 -25.91 -30.67 -50.60
CA LYS A 628 -27.03 -30.39 -51.53
C LYS A 628 -27.32 -31.59 -52.43
N GLU A 629 -26.28 -32.19 -52.94
CA GLU A 629 -26.40 -33.35 -53.86
C GLU A 629 -27.01 -34.55 -53.15
N TYR A 630 -26.48 -34.88 -51.96
CA TYR A 630 -26.96 -36.02 -51.19
C TYR A 630 -28.22 -35.76 -50.39
N GLY A 631 -28.65 -34.50 -50.29
CA GLY A 631 -29.78 -34.09 -49.45
C GLY A 631 -29.52 -34.25 -47.96
N ALA A 632 -28.24 -34.33 -47.58
CA ALA A 632 -27.83 -34.39 -46.20
C ALA A 632 -27.71 -32.97 -45.62
N GLN A 633 -27.95 -32.85 -44.33
CA GLN A 633 -27.76 -31.54 -43.65
C GLN A 633 -26.31 -31.36 -43.22
N ILE A 634 -25.62 -32.43 -42.84
CA ILE A 634 -24.23 -32.46 -42.39
C ILE A 634 -23.51 -33.58 -43.14
N LEU A 635 -22.31 -33.28 -43.68
CA LEU A 635 -21.42 -34.32 -44.21
C LEU A 635 -20.06 -34.19 -43.53
N VAL A 636 -19.49 -35.32 -43.13
CA VAL A 636 -18.17 -35.41 -42.50
C VAL A 636 -17.29 -36.42 -43.23
N SER A 637 -15.97 -36.26 -43.12
CA SER A 637 -15.00 -37.20 -43.65
C SER A 637 -14.81 -38.42 -42.74
N GLU A 638 -14.18 -39.50 -43.25
CA GLU A 638 -13.78 -40.65 -42.46
C GLU A 638 -12.86 -40.28 -41.28
N ALA A 639 -11.98 -39.25 -41.46
CA ALA A 639 -11.12 -38.77 -40.38
C ALA A 639 -11.93 -38.26 -39.18
N MET A 640 -13.06 -37.59 -39.42
CA MET A 640 -13.98 -37.17 -38.36
C MET A 640 -14.64 -38.34 -37.63
N VAL A 641 -15.06 -39.37 -38.36
CA VAL A 641 -15.64 -40.59 -37.76
C VAL A 641 -14.64 -41.27 -36.82
N LYS A 642 -13.37 -41.34 -37.22
CA LYS A 642 -12.29 -41.92 -36.40
C LYS A 642 -11.94 -41.06 -35.18
N ALA A 643 -12.00 -39.73 -35.33
CA ALA A 643 -11.65 -38.80 -34.28
C ALA A 643 -12.78 -38.54 -33.28
N ALA A 644 -14.05 -38.78 -33.68
CA ALA A 644 -15.23 -38.57 -32.81
C ALA A 644 -16.13 -39.83 -32.77
N PRO A 645 -15.67 -40.95 -32.16
CA PRO A 645 -16.38 -42.22 -32.19
C PRO A 645 -17.66 -42.25 -31.32
N ASN A 646 -17.93 -41.24 -30.56
CA ASN A 646 -19.10 -41.13 -29.64
C ASN A 646 -20.40 -40.75 -30.38
N PHE A 647 -20.37 -40.62 -31.72
CA PHE A 647 -21.54 -40.33 -32.52
C PHE A 647 -21.90 -41.52 -33.40
N VAL A 648 -23.16 -41.60 -33.80
CA VAL A 648 -23.65 -42.55 -34.77
C VAL A 648 -23.56 -41.92 -36.15
N TYR A 649 -22.94 -42.61 -37.09
CA TYR A 649 -22.75 -42.12 -38.45
C TYR A 649 -23.43 -43.05 -39.44
N ARG A 650 -23.99 -42.51 -40.52
CA ARG A 650 -24.44 -43.20 -41.71
C ARG A 650 -23.42 -42.98 -42.82
N GLU A 651 -22.83 -44.03 -43.35
CA GLU A 651 -22.03 -43.90 -44.57
C GLU A 651 -22.91 -43.47 -45.75
N MET A 652 -22.55 -42.35 -46.39
CA MET A 652 -23.37 -41.79 -47.47
C MET A 652 -22.90 -42.30 -48.84
N ASP A 653 -21.60 -42.28 -49.08
CA ASP A 653 -21.05 -42.71 -50.37
C ASP A 653 -19.49 -42.70 -50.33
N LEU A 654 -18.89 -43.17 -51.47
CA LEU A 654 -17.47 -43.02 -51.77
C LEU A 654 -17.30 -42.10 -52.97
N VAL A 655 -16.80 -40.92 -52.78
CA VAL A 655 -16.79 -39.89 -53.78
C VAL A 655 -15.39 -39.41 -54.17
N ALA A 656 -15.10 -39.28 -55.47
CA ALA A 656 -13.92 -38.58 -55.92
C ALA A 656 -14.26 -37.10 -56.08
N VAL A 657 -13.62 -36.28 -55.18
CA VAL A 657 -13.74 -34.83 -55.27
C VAL A 657 -12.78 -34.29 -56.31
N LYS A 658 -13.17 -33.25 -57.05
CA LYS A 658 -12.41 -32.69 -58.18
C LYS A 658 -10.94 -32.41 -57.74
N GLY A 659 -9.97 -33.01 -58.49
CA GLY A 659 -8.54 -32.89 -58.23
C GLY A 659 -7.91 -34.00 -57.37
N ARG A 660 -8.72 -35.02 -56.92
CA ARG A 660 -8.20 -36.27 -56.37
C ARG A 660 -8.74 -37.46 -57.16
N VAL A 661 -7.92 -38.44 -57.39
CA VAL A 661 -8.27 -39.70 -58.07
C VAL A 661 -8.82 -40.74 -57.07
N GLU A 662 -8.37 -40.59 -55.82
CA GLU A 662 -8.79 -41.50 -54.72
C GLU A 662 -10.18 -41.09 -54.17
N GLY A 663 -11.08 -42.06 -54.00
CA GLY A 663 -12.39 -41.85 -53.41
C GLY A 663 -12.28 -41.56 -51.93
N ILE A 664 -13.01 -40.56 -51.44
CA ILE A 664 -13.13 -40.21 -50.01
C ILE A 664 -14.48 -40.72 -49.52
N PRO A 665 -14.53 -41.61 -48.49
CA PRO A 665 -15.79 -41.96 -47.84
C PRO A 665 -16.41 -40.75 -47.13
N ILE A 666 -17.68 -40.51 -47.34
CA ILE A 666 -18.44 -39.43 -46.72
C ILE A 666 -19.53 -39.96 -45.83
N TYR A 667 -19.73 -39.34 -44.69
CA TYR A 667 -20.66 -39.77 -43.66
C TYR A 667 -21.60 -38.65 -43.21
N GLU A 668 -22.78 -39.04 -42.77
CA GLU A 668 -23.75 -38.14 -42.11
C GLU A 668 -23.80 -38.47 -40.61
N PRO A 669 -23.49 -37.54 -39.70
CA PRO A 669 -23.70 -37.75 -38.27
C PRO A 669 -25.19 -37.71 -37.93
N LEU A 670 -25.70 -38.73 -37.26
CA LEU A 670 -27.14 -38.85 -36.93
C LEU A 670 -27.44 -38.39 -35.50
N GLY A 671 -26.44 -38.37 -34.60
CA GLY A 671 -26.57 -37.95 -33.21
C GLY A 671 -25.56 -38.69 -32.32
N LYS A 672 -25.59 -38.39 -30.99
CA LYS A 672 -24.73 -39.09 -30.03
C LYS A 672 -25.15 -40.55 -29.83
N VAL A 673 -24.20 -41.41 -29.57
CA VAL A 673 -24.47 -42.84 -29.25
C VAL A 673 -25.40 -42.89 -28.03
N GLY A 674 -26.48 -43.67 -28.15
CA GLY A 674 -27.53 -43.78 -27.11
C GLY A 674 -28.64 -42.75 -27.18
N GLU A 675 -28.49 -41.69 -27.98
CA GLU A 675 -29.55 -40.67 -28.20
C GLU A 675 -30.30 -40.83 -29.53
N VAL A 676 -29.72 -41.58 -30.49
CA VAL A 676 -30.32 -41.83 -31.79
C VAL A 676 -31.37 -42.94 -31.65
N PRO A 677 -32.62 -42.75 -32.17
CA PRO A 677 -33.66 -43.77 -32.14
C PRO A 677 -33.23 -45.07 -32.84
N GLU A 678 -33.52 -46.22 -32.25
CA GLU A 678 -33.14 -47.53 -32.77
C GLU A 678 -33.61 -47.76 -34.23
N ALA A 679 -34.79 -47.26 -34.58
CA ALA A 679 -35.30 -47.30 -35.95
C ALA A 679 -34.40 -46.59 -36.97
N VAL A 680 -33.76 -45.46 -36.59
CA VAL A 680 -32.84 -44.70 -37.44
C VAL A 680 -31.49 -45.42 -37.58
N VAL A 681 -31.05 -46.08 -36.54
CA VAL A 681 -29.84 -46.91 -36.56
C VAL A 681 -30.06 -48.15 -37.47
N GLU A 682 -31.19 -48.80 -37.36
CA GLU A 682 -31.54 -49.93 -38.20
C GLU A 682 -31.69 -49.52 -39.67
N GLU A 683 -32.31 -48.35 -39.93
CA GLU A 683 -32.42 -47.76 -41.29
C GLU A 683 -30.99 -47.54 -41.86
N SER A 684 -30.08 -46.98 -41.07
CA SER A 684 -28.67 -46.72 -41.47
C SER A 684 -27.96 -48.06 -41.83
N TYR A 685 -28.14 -49.07 -41.02
CA TYR A 685 -27.53 -50.38 -41.25
C TYR A 685 -28.08 -51.05 -42.52
N ARG A 686 -29.39 -50.96 -42.78
CA ARG A 686 -30.04 -51.43 -44.04
C ARG A 686 -29.49 -50.67 -45.26
N TYR A 687 -29.25 -49.38 -45.11
CA TYR A 687 -28.64 -48.56 -46.17
C TYR A 687 -27.20 -49.00 -46.45
N GLU A 688 -26.39 -49.23 -45.43
CA GLU A 688 -25.00 -49.70 -45.56
C GLU A 688 -24.96 -51.05 -46.32
N LYS A 689 -25.88 -52.00 -46.06
CA LYS A 689 -26.02 -53.22 -46.84
C LYS A 689 -26.34 -52.93 -48.30
N ALA A 690 -27.26 -52.01 -48.59
CA ALA A 690 -27.59 -51.64 -49.96
C ALA A 690 -26.38 -51.02 -50.67
N LEU A 691 -25.59 -50.17 -50.00
CA LEU A 691 -24.37 -49.57 -50.51
C LEU A 691 -23.29 -50.63 -50.79
N GLY A 692 -23.17 -51.66 -49.94
CA GLY A 692 -22.32 -52.81 -50.14
C GLY A 692 -22.69 -53.63 -51.38
N HIS A 693 -23.98 -53.86 -51.62
CA HIS A 693 -24.44 -54.49 -52.83
C HIS A 693 -24.19 -53.64 -54.08
N TYR A 694 -24.41 -52.33 -54.01
CA TYR A 694 -24.15 -51.38 -55.08
C TYR A 694 -22.68 -51.40 -55.50
N ARG A 695 -21.73 -51.32 -54.53
CA ARG A 695 -20.27 -51.38 -54.78
C ARG A 695 -19.82 -52.73 -55.31
N ALA A 696 -20.51 -53.79 -54.90
CA ALA A 696 -20.25 -55.12 -55.40
C ALA A 696 -20.90 -55.41 -56.76
N GLN A 697 -21.48 -54.37 -57.41
CA GLN A 697 -22.22 -54.48 -58.70
C GLN A 697 -23.37 -55.47 -58.67
N ARG A 698 -23.95 -55.74 -57.48
CA ARG A 698 -25.18 -56.55 -57.32
C ARG A 698 -26.39 -55.67 -57.41
N TRP A 699 -26.72 -55.25 -58.64
CA TRP A 699 -27.67 -54.17 -58.91
C TRP A 699 -29.09 -54.51 -58.48
N ASP A 700 -29.56 -55.78 -58.60
CA ASP A 700 -30.90 -56.18 -58.21
C ASP A 700 -31.12 -56.15 -56.69
N GLU A 701 -30.15 -56.61 -55.93
CA GLU A 701 -30.18 -56.59 -54.47
C GLU A 701 -30.08 -55.16 -53.95
N ALA A 702 -29.21 -54.31 -54.55
CA ALA A 702 -29.11 -52.94 -54.24
C ALA A 702 -30.43 -52.19 -54.48
N GLU A 703 -31.01 -52.35 -55.68
CA GLU A 703 -32.27 -51.71 -56.04
C GLU A 703 -33.42 -52.07 -55.12
N ARG A 704 -33.55 -53.40 -54.78
CA ARG A 704 -34.60 -53.83 -53.86
C ARG A 704 -34.48 -53.18 -52.50
N LEU A 705 -33.31 -53.19 -51.87
CA LEU A 705 -33.10 -52.56 -50.56
C LEU A 705 -33.31 -51.05 -50.60
N LEU A 706 -32.83 -50.37 -51.63
CA LEU A 706 -32.99 -48.93 -51.83
C LEU A 706 -34.43 -48.54 -52.09
N ALA A 707 -35.23 -49.40 -52.81
CA ALA A 707 -36.65 -49.16 -53.04
C ALA A 707 -37.43 -49.27 -51.74
N ASP A 708 -37.14 -50.31 -50.90
CA ASP A 708 -37.77 -50.47 -49.58
C ASP A 708 -37.44 -49.26 -48.66
N LEU A 709 -36.17 -48.79 -48.64
CA LEU A 709 -35.73 -47.65 -47.87
C LEU A 709 -36.41 -46.37 -48.37
N ALA A 710 -36.47 -46.16 -49.68
CA ALA A 710 -37.14 -44.99 -50.27
C ALA A 710 -38.65 -44.96 -50.02
N ALA A 711 -39.28 -46.13 -49.92
CA ALA A 711 -40.70 -46.22 -49.56
C ALA A 711 -40.92 -45.94 -48.07
N ALA A 712 -40.04 -46.41 -47.19
CA ALA A 712 -40.11 -46.17 -45.76
C ALA A 712 -39.75 -44.74 -45.38
N SER A 713 -38.79 -44.13 -46.06
CA SER A 713 -38.28 -42.76 -45.79
C SER A 713 -38.23 -41.91 -47.08
N PRO A 714 -39.37 -41.47 -47.63
CA PRO A 714 -39.46 -40.81 -48.94
C PRO A 714 -38.75 -39.46 -49.01
N LYS A 715 -38.50 -38.85 -47.87
CA LYS A 715 -37.77 -37.53 -47.74
C LYS A 715 -36.25 -37.67 -47.82
N THR A 716 -35.71 -38.89 -47.66
CA THR A 716 -34.29 -39.14 -47.65
C THR A 716 -33.74 -39.24 -49.07
N LYS A 717 -33.19 -38.12 -49.60
CA LYS A 717 -32.81 -37.96 -51.02
C LYS A 717 -31.76 -38.99 -51.45
N VAL A 718 -30.84 -39.40 -50.61
CA VAL A 718 -29.74 -40.30 -50.93
C VAL A 718 -30.23 -41.66 -51.45
N TYR A 719 -31.39 -42.15 -50.97
CA TYR A 719 -31.94 -43.46 -51.44
C TYR A 719 -32.39 -43.34 -52.91
N LYS A 720 -33.05 -42.24 -53.27
CA LYS A 720 -33.44 -41.98 -54.62
C LYS A 720 -32.25 -41.78 -55.55
N LEU A 721 -31.26 -40.98 -55.10
CA LEU A 721 -30.00 -40.72 -55.81
C LEU A 721 -29.28 -42.03 -56.15
N LEU A 722 -29.10 -42.93 -55.19
CA LEU A 722 -28.43 -44.19 -55.41
C LEU A 722 -29.23 -45.17 -56.28
N ARG A 723 -30.58 -45.12 -56.20
CA ARG A 723 -31.42 -45.89 -57.13
C ARG A 723 -31.19 -45.42 -58.57
N GLU A 724 -31.19 -44.11 -58.83
CA GLU A 724 -30.95 -43.53 -60.14
C GLU A 724 -29.56 -43.95 -60.68
N ARG A 725 -28.53 -43.92 -59.80
CA ARG A 725 -27.20 -44.39 -60.14
C ARG A 725 -27.10 -45.88 -60.39
N THR A 726 -27.78 -46.69 -59.56
CA THR A 726 -27.91 -48.14 -59.73
C THR A 726 -28.55 -48.47 -61.07
N ALA A 727 -29.64 -47.81 -61.45
CA ALA A 727 -30.25 -47.96 -62.76
C ALA A 727 -29.30 -47.57 -63.90
N THR A 728 -28.59 -46.48 -63.76
CA THR A 728 -27.58 -46.02 -64.78
C THR A 728 -26.45 -47.04 -64.97
N TYR A 729 -25.86 -47.56 -63.87
CA TYR A 729 -24.79 -48.55 -63.95
C TYR A 729 -25.27 -49.95 -64.27
N ARG A 730 -26.49 -50.28 -63.98
CA ARG A 730 -27.09 -51.51 -64.47
C ARG A 730 -27.20 -51.54 -66.01
N ALA A 731 -27.53 -50.36 -66.60
CA ALA A 731 -27.59 -50.19 -68.04
C ALA A 731 -26.18 -50.14 -68.69
N ASN A 732 -25.24 -49.51 -68.00
CA ASN A 732 -23.88 -49.30 -68.46
C ASN A 732 -22.86 -49.66 -67.34
N PRO A 733 -22.52 -50.96 -67.14
CA PRO A 733 -21.68 -51.40 -66.07
C PRO A 733 -20.30 -50.75 -66.10
N PRO A 734 -19.74 -50.31 -64.97
CA PRO A 734 -18.45 -49.57 -64.94
C PRO A 734 -17.21 -50.44 -65.12
N GLY A 735 -17.36 -51.76 -65.28
CA GLY A 735 -16.27 -52.72 -65.45
C GLY A 735 -15.83 -53.38 -64.17
N GLU A 736 -15.06 -54.57 -64.31
CA GLU A 736 -14.69 -55.35 -63.18
C GLU A 736 -13.76 -54.71 -62.16
N ASN A 737 -12.97 -53.69 -62.57
CA ASN A 737 -12.02 -52.99 -61.73
C ASN A 737 -12.62 -51.70 -61.12
N TRP A 738 -13.92 -51.53 -61.14
CA TRP A 738 -14.57 -50.37 -60.50
C TRP A 738 -14.44 -50.46 -58.96
N ASN A 739 -13.93 -49.43 -58.40
CA ASN A 739 -13.64 -49.33 -56.96
C ASN A 739 -14.80 -48.74 -56.13
N GLY A 740 -16.04 -48.60 -56.70
CA GLY A 740 -17.19 -48.07 -56.01
C GLY A 740 -17.25 -46.52 -55.96
N VAL A 741 -16.29 -45.84 -56.54
CA VAL A 741 -16.20 -44.39 -56.47
C VAL A 741 -17.13 -43.72 -57.47
N TRP A 742 -17.91 -42.77 -57.02
CA TRP A 742 -18.66 -41.83 -57.87
C TRP A 742 -17.85 -40.58 -58.17
N VAL A 743 -17.64 -40.30 -59.47
CA VAL A 743 -16.86 -39.14 -59.93
C VAL A 743 -17.82 -38.04 -60.34
N PHE A 744 -17.75 -36.89 -59.64
CA PHE A 744 -18.55 -35.71 -60.04
C PHE A 744 -17.89 -35.00 -61.22
N THR A 745 -18.61 -34.85 -62.33
CA THR A 745 -18.14 -34.18 -63.56
C THR A 745 -18.50 -32.72 -63.64
N THR A 746 -19.42 -32.23 -62.81
CA THR A 746 -19.87 -30.84 -62.69
C THR A 746 -19.32 -30.14 -61.47
N LYS A 747 -19.20 -28.77 -61.55
CA LYS A 747 -18.83 -27.93 -60.42
C LYS A 747 -19.95 -27.81 -59.41
#